data_ce1a81ace5160298a8e33cc87d571616
#
_entry.id   ce1a81ace5160298a8e33cc87d571616
#
_cell.length_a   1.000
_cell.length_b   1.000
_cell.length_c   1.000
_cell.angle_alpha   90.00
_cell.angle_beta   90.00
_cell.angle_gamma   90.00
#
_symmetry.space_group_name_H-M   'P 1'
#
loop_
_entity.id
_entity.type
_entity.pdbx_description
1 polymer ?
#
loop_
_entity_poly.entity_id
_entity_poly.type
_entity_poly.pdbx_seq_one_letter_code
_entity_poly.pdbx_strand_id
1 'polypeptide(L)'
;MKKAILIFLLAACQLSAFAQRAALGKLSPWVRSIVAEQRLSASVQKSNGKSFAKNKVDANSISPSPMLTAFVRAEGNVDSLFSANGCQQLLSCGDIYIVAMPISNIAALSQNSQVSRIESQRGTHALMDISGAYLGATKAYQGLSLPQAYTGMGVMVGVMDIGFDLTHPNFYDRSATNYRIRSFWDQLSADTLNSAHYVGQSYHGKEALLRYAHSRDGLDQTHGTHTLGSLAGSGFDSPYRGIAYESDICIVANATVDDVAFIDTADYYKFTYATDALGFKYIFDTADSLGMPCVVSFSEGAPQDFRGNDQLYFAMLDSLTGPGHILVSSAGNNGLIPSYIHKPLGDESRGSFVWTSADRASLTINSLGASALRTVFYHDTDVNDTIIIKTSEVLAAEDSMLIDSTIIAGQKLHLAISAYDNCYDASRQVYDVQFLSLGRLDALGKMSVEIIGKNADAELYCDGGYLVANDLNPALQDAECTHNINSPSAAPSVICVGANSYRQNFENYLGDLRTYDMGTNGQRGEYSSVGPTFDGRIKPDVMAPGTNVISSYSSYYLEKHPQASDILSDVAHFDFQGRTYAWNANSGTSMASPIAAGVIALWLQACPTLTPHDVMRIISHTSRRVDPTLSYPNNLYGYGEINAYAGLLYILGIDGVTGISHSTPHDVAISPLSGGRLKFVFASLPSQSLTATVYSLSGNIIDSQSFMPTADSHVLQLPASASGVVVVQISGENQYQGSQLIRISK
;
A
#
# COMPACT_ATOMS: atom_id res chain seq x y z
N MET A 1 25.81 -54.39 12.08
CA MET A 1 26.26 -53.47 11.02
C MET A 1 25.13 -52.97 10.13
N LYS A 2 24.21 -53.80 9.60
CA LYS A 2 23.14 -53.32 8.69
C LYS A 2 22.14 -52.33 9.31
N LYS A 3 21.84 -52.39 10.64
CA LYS A 3 20.96 -51.40 11.33
C LYS A 3 21.63 -50.04 11.58
N ALA A 4 22.95 -50.02 11.77
CA ALA A 4 23.69 -48.75 11.96
C ALA A 4 23.83 -47.97 10.64
N ILE A 5 23.95 -48.65 9.51
CA ILE A 5 24.03 -48.03 8.17
C ILE A 5 22.67 -47.39 7.77
N LEU A 6 21.54 -48.04 8.16
CA LEU A 6 20.21 -47.53 7.85
C LEU A 6 19.87 -46.25 8.69
N ILE A 7 20.33 -46.20 9.94
CA ILE A 7 20.17 -45.03 10.82
C ILE A 7 21.06 -43.87 10.31
N PHE A 8 22.27 -44.15 9.81
CA PHE A 8 23.15 -43.13 9.24
C PHE A 8 22.63 -42.58 7.91
N LEU A 9 22.00 -43.41 7.07
CA LEU A 9 21.37 -42.98 5.82
C LEU A 9 20.08 -42.14 6.08
N LEU A 10 19.27 -42.49 7.11
CA LEU A 10 18.12 -41.71 7.50
C LEU A 10 18.53 -40.39 8.17
N ALA A 11 19.59 -40.34 8.97
CA ALA A 11 20.15 -39.13 9.51
C ALA A 11 20.81 -38.24 8.46
N ALA A 12 21.46 -38.83 7.44
CA ALA A 12 22.01 -38.09 6.30
C ALA A 12 20.91 -37.51 5.40
N CYS A 13 19.78 -38.19 5.20
CA CYS A 13 18.63 -37.63 4.49
C CYS A 13 17.92 -36.48 5.25
N GLN A 14 17.91 -36.49 6.58
CA GLN A 14 17.36 -35.36 7.36
C GLN A 14 18.34 -34.18 7.46
N LEU A 15 19.64 -34.40 7.37
CA LEU A 15 20.66 -33.36 7.34
C LEU A 15 20.78 -32.65 5.97
N SER A 16 20.35 -33.29 4.89
CA SER A 16 20.35 -32.69 3.53
C SER A 16 19.17 -31.73 3.28
N ALA A 17 18.09 -31.79 4.07
CA ALA A 17 16.94 -30.90 3.91
C ALA A 17 17.23 -29.44 4.40
N PHE A 18 18.29 -29.22 5.20
CA PHE A 18 18.64 -27.89 5.71
C PHE A 18 19.73 -27.15 4.91
N ALA A 19 20.19 -27.71 3.80
CA ALA A 19 21.27 -27.14 3.00
C ALA A 19 20.84 -26.77 1.57
N GLN A 20 19.53 -26.67 1.30
CA GLN A 20 19.09 -26.28 -0.02
C GLN A 20 19.33 -24.76 -0.21
N ARG A 21 20.18 -24.42 -1.19
CA ARG A 21 20.46 -23.02 -1.54
C ARG A 21 19.16 -22.36 -2.04
N ALA A 22 18.89 -21.12 -1.60
CA ALA A 22 17.81 -20.34 -2.17
C ALA A 22 18.32 -19.53 -3.37
N ALA A 23 17.51 -19.38 -4.41
CA ALA A 23 17.81 -18.47 -5.51
C ALA A 23 17.47 -17.03 -5.09
N LEU A 24 18.37 -16.38 -4.35
CA LEU A 24 18.15 -15.09 -3.69
C LEU A 24 17.73 -13.99 -4.67
N GLY A 25 18.20 -13.99 -5.92
CA GLY A 25 17.77 -13.05 -6.95
C GLY A 25 16.28 -13.09 -7.27
N LYS A 26 15.60 -14.21 -7.00
CA LYS A 26 14.16 -14.37 -7.23
C LYS A 26 13.31 -13.99 -6.01
N LEU A 27 13.92 -13.70 -4.86
CA LEU A 27 13.22 -13.37 -3.62
C LEU A 27 13.20 -11.87 -3.40
N SER A 28 12.08 -11.32 -2.96
CA SER A 28 12.06 -9.93 -2.47
C SER A 28 12.90 -9.79 -1.20
N PRO A 29 13.38 -8.59 -0.87
CA PRO A 29 14.26 -8.37 0.27
C PRO A 29 13.72 -8.90 1.60
N TRP A 30 12.46 -8.66 1.91
CA TRP A 30 11.86 -9.18 3.14
C TRP A 30 11.78 -10.71 3.14
N VAL A 31 11.46 -11.36 2.03
CA VAL A 31 11.50 -12.83 1.90
C VAL A 31 12.92 -13.34 2.04
N ARG A 32 13.95 -12.58 1.58
CA ARG A 32 15.36 -12.91 1.83
C ARG A 32 15.72 -12.83 3.31
N SER A 33 15.22 -11.79 4.02
CA SER A 33 15.47 -11.66 5.45
C SER A 33 14.92 -12.85 6.22
N ILE A 34 13.73 -13.35 5.88
CA ILE A 34 13.16 -14.57 6.46
C ILE A 34 14.09 -15.77 6.23
N VAL A 35 14.62 -15.95 5.02
CA VAL A 35 15.56 -17.03 4.70
C VAL A 35 16.89 -16.83 5.44
N ALA A 36 17.38 -15.60 5.56
CA ALA A 36 18.58 -15.27 6.32
C ALA A 36 18.41 -15.55 7.82
N GLU A 37 17.28 -15.14 8.41
CA GLU A 37 16.95 -15.42 9.83
C GLU A 37 16.89 -16.92 10.13
N GLN A 38 16.31 -17.72 9.25
CA GLN A 38 16.32 -19.18 9.38
C GLN A 38 17.74 -19.75 9.37
N ARG A 39 18.61 -19.26 8.47
CA ARG A 39 20.01 -19.69 8.40
C ARG A 39 20.80 -19.24 9.63
N LEU A 40 20.59 -18.03 10.09
CA LEU A 40 21.21 -17.46 11.28
C LEU A 40 20.81 -18.25 12.53
N SER A 41 19.53 -18.51 12.73
CA SER A 41 19.00 -19.32 13.83
C SER A 41 19.58 -20.73 13.83
N ALA A 42 19.69 -21.35 12.67
CA ALA A 42 20.31 -22.67 12.52
C ALA A 42 21.82 -22.66 12.83
N SER A 43 22.54 -21.58 12.50
CA SER A 43 23.97 -21.42 12.78
C SER A 43 24.24 -21.15 14.27
N VAL A 44 23.38 -20.34 14.92
CA VAL A 44 23.46 -20.03 16.36
C VAL A 44 23.18 -21.28 17.19
N GLN A 45 22.19 -22.09 16.81
CA GLN A 45 21.93 -23.40 17.45
C GLN A 45 23.10 -24.36 17.35
N LYS A 46 23.85 -24.35 16.24
CA LYS A 46 25.06 -25.17 16.06
C LYS A 46 26.25 -24.68 16.87
N SER A 47 26.38 -23.38 17.13
CA SER A 47 27.55 -22.80 17.82
C SER A 47 27.48 -22.86 19.35
N ASN A 48 26.30 -22.85 19.93
CA ASN A 48 26.14 -22.61 21.38
C ASN A 48 25.70 -23.80 22.21
N GLY A 49 25.33 -24.97 21.68
CA GLY A 49 24.94 -26.16 22.45
C GLY A 49 23.87 -25.93 23.54
N LYS A 50 23.31 -24.73 23.67
CA LYS A 50 22.28 -24.35 24.63
C LYS A 50 21.16 -23.57 23.91
N SER A 51 19.98 -24.16 23.96
CA SER A 51 18.73 -23.63 23.47
C SER A 51 18.43 -22.23 24.03
N PHE A 52 18.33 -21.20 23.17
CA PHE A 52 17.62 -19.96 23.45
C PHE A 52 16.15 -20.14 23.10
N ALA A 53 15.44 -20.97 23.79
CA ALA A 53 13.98 -21.03 23.75
C ALA A 53 13.47 -20.89 25.18
N LYS A 54 13.02 -19.69 25.55
CA LYS A 54 12.11 -19.50 26.68
C LYS A 54 10.67 -19.75 26.21
N ASN A 55 10.42 -20.86 25.55
CA ASN A 55 9.14 -21.57 25.57
C ASN A 55 9.47 -23.05 25.32
N LYS A 56 9.24 -23.88 26.31
CA LYS A 56 9.29 -25.34 26.18
C LYS A 56 8.19 -25.74 25.18
N VAL A 57 8.58 -25.96 23.94
CA VAL A 57 7.78 -26.79 23.04
C VAL A 57 8.23 -28.23 23.32
N ASP A 58 7.29 -29.06 23.73
CA ASP A 58 7.53 -30.48 23.90
C ASP A 58 8.06 -31.09 22.62
N ALA A 59 9.15 -31.83 22.71
CA ALA A 59 9.86 -32.42 21.53
C ALA A 59 9.06 -33.50 20.77
N ASN A 60 7.77 -33.64 21.02
CA ASN A 60 6.89 -34.62 20.39
C ASN A 60 5.70 -34.00 19.59
N SER A 61 5.57 -32.66 19.54
CA SER A 61 4.61 -32.04 18.64
C SER A 61 5.34 -31.61 17.36
N ILE A 62 5.04 -32.26 16.25
CA ILE A 62 5.37 -31.76 14.91
C ILE A 62 4.48 -30.51 14.71
N SER A 63 4.96 -29.37 15.16
CA SER A 63 4.30 -28.09 14.87
C SER A 63 4.35 -27.86 13.35
N PRO A 64 3.25 -27.60 12.67
CA PRO A 64 3.27 -27.30 11.24
C PRO A 64 4.23 -26.13 11.00
N SER A 65 5.01 -26.21 9.89
CA SER A 65 5.89 -25.10 9.49
C SER A 65 5.05 -23.83 9.33
N PRO A 66 5.49 -22.68 9.88
CA PRO A 66 4.78 -21.43 9.66
C PRO A 66 4.54 -21.17 8.17
N MET A 67 3.37 -20.61 7.82
CA MET A 67 2.97 -20.33 6.46
C MET A 67 3.22 -18.86 6.12
N LEU A 68 3.85 -18.61 4.97
CA LEU A 68 4.00 -17.28 4.38
C LEU A 68 2.95 -17.09 3.28
N THR A 69 2.23 -15.97 3.28
CA THR A 69 1.43 -15.53 2.15
C THR A 69 2.27 -14.57 1.29
N ALA A 70 2.40 -14.88 -0.01
CA ALA A 70 3.26 -14.12 -0.90
C ALA A 70 2.71 -14.08 -2.33
N PHE A 71 3.13 -13.08 -3.10
CA PHE A 71 2.99 -13.09 -4.55
C PHE A 71 4.08 -13.98 -5.16
N VAL A 72 3.71 -14.83 -6.11
CA VAL A 72 4.62 -15.67 -6.87
C VAL A 72 4.37 -15.43 -8.35
N ARG A 73 5.39 -15.05 -9.10
CA ARG A 73 5.34 -15.06 -10.56
C ARG A 73 5.90 -16.39 -11.04
N ALA A 74 5.07 -17.15 -11.76
CA ALA A 74 5.45 -18.48 -12.25
C ALA A 74 4.78 -18.80 -13.59
N GLU A 75 5.43 -19.65 -14.39
CA GLU A 75 4.96 -20.12 -15.69
C GLU A 75 4.87 -21.66 -15.74
N GLY A 76 4.09 -22.19 -16.70
CA GLY A 76 3.96 -23.63 -16.93
C GLY A 76 2.90 -24.31 -16.05
N ASN A 77 3.18 -25.55 -15.60
CA ASN A 77 2.24 -26.30 -14.76
C ASN A 77 2.37 -25.92 -13.28
N VAL A 78 1.74 -24.80 -12.92
CA VAL A 78 1.82 -24.22 -11.57
C VAL A 78 1.09 -25.04 -10.51
N ASP A 79 0.00 -25.74 -10.84
CA ASP A 79 -0.75 -26.56 -9.89
C ASP A 79 0.13 -27.70 -9.34
N SER A 80 0.86 -28.38 -10.25
CA SER A 80 1.81 -29.40 -9.86
C SER A 80 2.98 -28.83 -9.05
N LEU A 81 3.48 -27.65 -9.45
CA LEU A 81 4.57 -26.96 -8.76
C LEU A 81 4.18 -26.61 -7.31
N PHE A 82 3.03 -25.97 -7.13
CA PHE A 82 2.56 -25.55 -5.81
C PHE A 82 2.23 -26.73 -4.91
N SER A 83 1.52 -27.73 -5.43
CA SER A 83 1.21 -28.97 -4.70
C SER A 83 2.47 -29.71 -4.25
N ALA A 84 3.48 -29.83 -5.11
CA ALA A 84 4.75 -30.49 -4.78
C ALA A 84 5.55 -29.78 -3.69
N ASN A 85 5.34 -28.47 -3.51
CA ASN A 85 5.99 -27.64 -2.49
C ASN A 85 5.09 -27.37 -1.27
N GLY A 86 3.92 -28.01 -1.15
CA GLY A 86 2.99 -27.83 -0.05
C GLY A 86 2.35 -26.42 -0.01
N CYS A 87 2.29 -25.79 -1.17
CA CYS A 87 1.74 -24.45 -1.33
C CYS A 87 0.25 -24.52 -1.68
N GLN A 88 -0.53 -23.54 -1.22
CA GLN A 88 -1.92 -23.35 -1.58
C GLN A 88 -2.06 -22.07 -2.42
N GLN A 89 -2.59 -22.18 -3.63
CA GLN A 89 -2.93 -21.03 -4.45
C GLN A 89 -4.23 -20.40 -3.93
N LEU A 90 -4.22 -19.09 -3.71
CA LEU A 90 -5.34 -18.31 -3.18
C LEU A 90 -6.02 -17.46 -4.25
N LEU A 91 -5.21 -16.87 -5.17
CA LEU A 91 -5.68 -16.04 -6.28
C LEU A 91 -4.68 -16.16 -7.43
N SER A 92 -5.14 -15.94 -8.67
CA SER A 92 -4.28 -15.80 -9.83
C SER A 92 -4.69 -14.65 -10.72
N CYS A 93 -3.70 -13.96 -11.28
CA CYS A 93 -3.88 -12.90 -12.26
C CYS A 93 -2.77 -13.03 -13.33
N GLY A 94 -3.09 -13.62 -14.48
CA GLY A 94 -2.09 -13.95 -15.49
C GLY A 94 -1.05 -14.92 -14.95
N ASP A 95 0.22 -14.51 -14.93
CA ASP A 95 1.37 -15.27 -14.43
C ASP A 95 1.71 -14.97 -12.94
N ILE A 96 0.90 -14.14 -12.27
CA ILE A 96 1.04 -13.76 -10.87
C ILE A 96 0.01 -14.50 -10.01
N TYR A 97 0.48 -15.13 -8.93
CA TYR A 97 -0.32 -15.92 -8.00
C TYR A 97 -0.16 -15.40 -6.59
N ILE A 98 -1.25 -15.29 -5.82
CA ILE A 98 -1.17 -15.19 -4.35
C ILE A 98 -1.15 -16.62 -3.83
N VAL A 99 -0.09 -16.95 -3.08
CA VAL A 99 0.20 -18.31 -2.64
C VAL A 99 0.51 -18.35 -1.16
N ALA A 100 -0.18 -19.21 -0.41
CA ALA A 100 0.23 -19.58 0.94
C ALA A 100 1.26 -20.71 0.85
N MET A 101 2.45 -20.52 1.40
CA MET A 101 3.56 -21.46 1.30
C MET A 101 4.25 -21.70 2.65
N PRO A 102 4.68 -22.96 2.95
CA PRO A 102 5.51 -23.20 4.12
C PRO A 102 6.83 -22.44 4.02
N ILE A 103 7.20 -21.70 5.07
CA ILE A 103 8.45 -20.92 5.08
C ILE A 103 9.67 -21.82 4.83
N SER A 104 9.65 -23.06 5.33
CA SER A 104 10.69 -24.06 5.10
C SER A 104 10.92 -24.38 3.61
N ASN A 105 9.92 -24.17 2.76
CA ASN A 105 9.94 -24.60 1.35
C ASN A 105 10.26 -23.44 0.38
N ILE A 106 10.44 -22.21 0.89
CA ILE A 106 10.78 -21.03 0.07
C ILE A 106 12.07 -21.28 -0.73
N ALA A 107 13.11 -21.84 -0.09
CA ALA A 107 14.37 -22.12 -0.76
C ALA A 107 14.18 -23.08 -1.94
N ALA A 108 13.45 -24.18 -1.73
CA ALA A 108 13.16 -25.17 -2.79
C ALA A 108 12.33 -24.57 -3.93
N LEU A 109 11.27 -23.84 -3.59
CA LEU A 109 10.40 -23.20 -4.57
C LEU A 109 11.16 -22.17 -5.42
N SER A 110 12.05 -21.37 -4.81
CA SER A 110 12.86 -20.39 -5.54
C SER A 110 13.83 -20.99 -6.54
N GLN A 111 14.32 -22.21 -6.31
CA GLN A 111 15.23 -22.92 -7.24
C GLN A 111 14.51 -23.43 -8.48
N ASN A 112 13.19 -23.54 -8.47
CA ASN A 112 12.46 -24.02 -9.62
C ASN A 112 12.55 -23.02 -10.78
N SER A 113 12.84 -23.53 -12.00
CA SER A 113 12.97 -22.70 -13.21
C SER A 113 11.66 -22.03 -13.63
N GLN A 114 10.51 -22.60 -13.27
CA GLN A 114 9.19 -22.05 -13.54
C GLN A 114 8.88 -20.81 -12.69
N VAL A 115 9.56 -20.60 -11.54
CA VAL A 115 9.38 -19.45 -10.67
C VAL A 115 10.39 -18.38 -11.06
N SER A 116 9.91 -17.19 -11.37
CA SER A 116 10.76 -16.02 -11.67
C SER A 116 10.87 -15.05 -10.50
N ARG A 117 9.85 -14.96 -9.64
CA ARG A 117 9.84 -14.04 -8.48
C ARG A 117 8.97 -14.58 -7.34
N ILE A 118 9.40 -14.40 -6.09
CA ILE A 118 8.60 -14.54 -4.86
C ILE A 118 8.71 -13.23 -4.08
N GLU A 119 7.59 -12.60 -3.82
CA GLU A 119 7.53 -11.26 -3.22
C GLU A 119 6.51 -11.21 -2.09
N SER A 120 6.93 -10.69 -0.96
CA SER A 120 6.08 -10.38 0.18
C SER A 120 6.73 -9.33 1.07
N GLN A 121 5.92 -8.63 1.84
CA GLN A 121 6.33 -7.68 2.87
C GLN A 121 5.33 -7.74 4.02
N ARG A 122 5.72 -7.25 5.18
CA ARG A 122 4.87 -7.22 6.36
C ARG A 122 3.94 -6.02 6.32
N GLY A 123 2.76 -6.17 6.94
CA GLY A 123 1.68 -5.18 6.97
C GLY A 123 1.99 -3.85 7.66
N THR A 124 1.02 -3.04 7.69
CA THR A 124 0.89 -1.59 7.80
C THR A 124 0.72 -1.04 9.22
N HIS A 125 0.82 0.28 9.39
CA HIS A 125 0.50 1.04 10.61
C HIS A 125 -0.62 2.05 10.35
N ALA A 126 -1.48 2.32 11.34
CA ALA A 126 -2.65 3.18 11.24
C ALA A 126 -2.38 4.66 11.59
N LEU A 127 -3.16 5.61 11.03
CA LEU A 127 -2.97 7.06 11.20
C LEU A 127 -4.28 7.85 10.96
N MET A 128 -4.51 9.05 11.52
CA MET A 128 -5.84 9.68 11.68
C MET A 128 -6.01 11.19 11.35
N ASP A 129 -7.14 11.64 10.76
CA ASP A 129 -8.16 12.72 10.90
C ASP A 129 -8.38 13.94 9.94
N ILE A 130 -9.60 14.52 9.51
CA ILE A 130 -10.63 15.58 9.16
C ILE A 130 -10.82 16.07 7.70
N SER A 131 -11.78 16.75 7.07
CA SER A 131 -13.14 17.32 7.03
C SER A 131 -13.56 17.80 5.62
N GLY A 132 -14.89 17.68 5.25
CA GLY A 132 -15.43 17.82 3.90
C GLY A 132 -15.87 19.23 3.40
N ALA A 133 -15.88 20.28 4.24
CA ALA A 133 -16.43 21.58 3.88
C ALA A 133 -15.60 22.35 2.82
N TYR A 134 -14.28 22.21 2.84
CA TYR A 134 -13.36 22.96 1.98
C TYR A 134 -13.27 22.42 0.54
N LEU A 135 -13.75 21.19 0.31
CA LEU A 135 -13.62 20.48 -0.96
C LEU A 135 -14.72 20.79 -1.98
N GLY A 136 -15.61 21.72 -1.69
CA GLY A 136 -16.78 22.03 -2.53
C GLY A 136 -17.89 20.97 -2.47
N ALA A 137 -17.82 19.99 -1.58
CA ALA A 137 -18.82 18.93 -1.45
C ALA A 137 -20.22 19.46 -1.14
N THR A 138 -20.34 20.55 -0.37
CA THR A 138 -21.64 21.18 -0.10
C THR A 138 -22.39 21.61 -1.37
N LYS A 139 -21.66 22.11 -2.40
CA LYS A 139 -22.26 22.47 -3.69
C LYS A 139 -22.73 21.24 -4.47
N ALA A 140 -21.99 20.14 -4.39
CA ALA A 140 -22.38 18.86 -4.96
C ALA A 140 -23.65 18.30 -4.33
N TYR A 141 -23.76 18.36 -2.98
CA TYR A 141 -24.95 17.91 -2.24
C TYR A 141 -26.20 18.74 -2.55
N GLN A 142 -26.04 20.02 -2.83
CA GLN A 142 -27.13 20.91 -3.20
C GLN A 142 -27.52 20.79 -4.69
N GLY A 143 -26.74 20.06 -5.49
CA GLY A 143 -26.93 20.00 -6.93
C GLY A 143 -26.77 21.36 -7.61
N LEU A 144 -25.96 22.28 -7.03
CA LEU A 144 -25.85 23.66 -7.52
C LEU A 144 -25.29 23.68 -8.94
N SER A 145 -26.10 24.13 -9.90
CA SER A 145 -25.79 24.09 -11.35
C SER A 145 -25.39 22.69 -11.86
N LEU A 146 -25.80 21.62 -11.18
CA LEU A 146 -25.62 20.24 -11.57
C LEU A 146 -26.97 19.59 -11.92
N PRO A 147 -27.02 18.49 -12.70
CA PRO A 147 -28.28 17.81 -13.04
C PRO A 147 -29.03 17.24 -11.84
N GLN A 148 -28.32 16.90 -10.77
CA GLN A 148 -28.85 16.35 -9.52
C GLN A 148 -27.91 16.59 -8.34
N ALA A 149 -28.32 16.22 -7.13
CA ALA A 149 -27.44 16.11 -5.97
C ALA A 149 -26.52 14.88 -6.11
N TYR A 150 -25.27 15.04 -5.68
CA TYR A 150 -24.27 13.97 -5.68
C TYR A 150 -23.82 13.71 -4.25
N THR A 151 -24.14 12.54 -3.72
CA THR A 151 -24.00 12.14 -2.30
C THR A 151 -23.31 10.79 -2.10
N GLY A 152 -22.94 10.13 -3.21
CA GLY A 152 -22.43 8.76 -3.25
C GLY A 152 -23.53 7.70 -3.43
N MET A 153 -24.78 8.10 -3.63
CA MET A 153 -25.89 7.17 -3.83
C MET A 153 -25.65 6.27 -5.06
N GLY A 154 -25.84 4.94 -4.89
CA GLY A 154 -25.61 3.96 -5.94
C GLY A 154 -24.15 3.60 -6.18
N VAL A 155 -23.26 4.02 -5.28
CA VAL A 155 -21.82 3.69 -5.28
C VAL A 155 -21.53 2.84 -4.05
N MET A 156 -20.75 1.77 -4.21
CA MET A 156 -20.16 1.03 -3.10
C MET A 156 -18.88 1.77 -2.64
N VAL A 157 -18.77 2.04 -1.35
CA VAL A 157 -17.50 2.46 -0.76
C VAL A 157 -16.93 1.32 0.06
N GLY A 158 -15.63 1.04 -0.14
CA GLY A 158 -14.89 0.07 0.61
C GLY A 158 -13.95 0.72 1.61
N VAL A 159 -13.82 0.13 2.80
CA VAL A 159 -12.75 0.47 3.74
C VAL A 159 -12.08 -0.82 4.18
N MET A 160 -10.77 -0.89 4.03
CA MET A 160 -9.96 -1.91 4.67
C MET A 160 -9.10 -1.24 5.73
N ASP A 161 -9.23 -1.69 6.98
CA ASP A 161 -8.69 -1.00 8.15
C ASP A 161 -8.88 -1.86 9.41
N ILE A 162 -8.52 -1.35 10.60
CA ILE A 162 -8.66 -2.00 11.91
C ILE A 162 -9.60 -1.22 12.84
N GLY A 163 -10.29 -1.90 13.78
CA GLY A 163 -11.09 -1.25 14.80
C GLY A 163 -12.46 -0.78 14.31
N PHE A 164 -13.27 -1.69 13.76
CA PHE A 164 -14.61 -1.37 13.30
C PHE A 164 -15.69 -1.64 14.35
N ASP A 165 -16.40 -0.60 14.77
CA ASP A 165 -17.66 -0.67 15.50
C ASP A 165 -18.83 -0.69 14.52
N LEU A 166 -19.35 -1.89 14.23
CA LEU A 166 -20.44 -2.11 13.29
C LEU A 166 -21.79 -1.59 13.83
N THR A 167 -21.88 -1.28 15.14
CA THR A 167 -23.11 -0.84 15.78
C THR A 167 -23.31 0.67 15.73
N HIS A 168 -22.27 1.42 15.32
CA HIS A 168 -22.29 2.89 15.34
C HIS A 168 -23.41 3.45 14.45
N PRO A 169 -24.31 4.34 14.97
CA PRO A 169 -25.45 4.84 14.22
C PRO A 169 -25.07 5.67 12.98
N ASN A 170 -23.85 6.15 12.90
CA ASN A 170 -23.29 6.83 11.71
C ASN A 170 -23.26 5.94 10.45
N PHE A 171 -23.35 4.62 10.59
CA PHE A 171 -23.37 3.66 9.47
C PHE A 171 -24.78 3.23 9.04
N TYR A 172 -25.77 3.88 9.58
CA TYR A 172 -27.14 3.88 9.07
C TYR A 172 -27.36 5.09 8.14
N ASP A 173 -28.55 5.21 7.57
CA ASP A 173 -29.00 6.47 7.01
C ASP A 173 -29.16 7.53 8.13
N ARG A 174 -29.34 8.79 7.76
CA ARG A 174 -29.42 9.89 8.74
C ARG A 174 -30.54 9.72 9.77
N SER A 175 -31.60 8.98 9.44
CA SER A 175 -32.72 8.69 10.34
C SER A 175 -32.50 7.45 11.23
N ALA A 176 -31.34 6.81 11.13
CA ALA A 176 -31.00 5.53 11.75
C ALA A 176 -31.99 4.39 11.44
N THR A 177 -32.63 4.43 10.27
CA THR A 177 -33.61 3.44 9.83
C THR A 177 -32.96 2.35 8.98
N ASN A 178 -32.23 2.75 7.95
CA ASN A 178 -31.62 1.83 6.98
C ASN A 178 -30.14 1.65 7.28
N TYR A 179 -29.73 0.41 7.55
CA TYR A 179 -28.33 0.04 7.78
C TYR A 179 -27.61 -0.11 6.44
N ARG A 180 -26.45 0.55 6.27
CA ARG A 180 -25.78 0.67 4.98
C ARG A 180 -24.59 -0.26 4.78
N ILE A 181 -24.08 -0.93 5.84
CA ILE A 181 -23.03 -1.94 5.68
C ILE A 181 -23.67 -3.20 5.08
N ARG A 182 -23.23 -3.58 3.88
CA ARG A 182 -23.72 -4.73 3.12
C ARG A 182 -22.98 -6.00 3.47
N SER A 183 -21.65 -5.87 3.66
CA SER A 183 -20.75 -6.99 3.88
C SER A 183 -19.55 -6.58 4.72
N PHE A 184 -19.06 -7.53 5.51
CA PHE A 184 -17.90 -7.36 6.37
C PHE A 184 -17.09 -8.65 6.40
N TRP A 185 -15.79 -8.58 6.08
CA TRP A 185 -14.84 -9.66 6.26
C TRP A 185 -13.86 -9.29 7.37
N ASP A 186 -13.84 -10.11 8.43
CA ASP A 186 -12.86 -9.97 9.52
C ASP A 186 -11.79 -11.05 9.38
N GLN A 187 -10.57 -10.63 9.05
CA GLN A 187 -9.44 -11.55 8.85
C GLN A 187 -8.94 -12.18 10.15
N LEU A 188 -9.21 -11.55 11.31
CA LEU A 188 -8.88 -12.07 12.64
C LEU A 188 -9.98 -12.92 13.28
N SER A 189 -11.10 -13.11 12.60
CA SER A 189 -12.20 -13.94 13.11
C SER A 189 -11.75 -15.39 13.30
N ALA A 190 -12.02 -15.95 14.49
CA ALA A 190 -11.60 -17.32 14.85
C ALA A 190 -12.40 -18.41 14.11
N ASP A 191 -13.55 -18.07 13.49
CA ASP A 191 -14.40 -19.04 12.79
C ASP A 191 -13.90 -19.26 11.36
N THR A 192 -12.90 -20.14 11.21
CA THR A 192 -12.33 -20.53 9.92
C THR A 192 -12.87 -21.85 9.38
N LEU A 193 -13.68 -22.58 10.15
CA LEU A 193 -14.02 -23.98 9.85
C LEU A 193 -14.91 -24.16 8.63
N ASN A 194 -15.67 -23.17 8.22
CA ASN A 194 -16.51 -23.20 7.00
C ASN A 194 -16.39 -21.91 6.18
N SER A 195 -15.39 -21.09 6.44
CA SER A 195 -15.15 -19.86 5.67
C SER A 195 -14.68 -20.19 4.25
N ALA A 196 -15.22 -19.46 3.27
CA ALA A 196 -14.70 -19.48 1.90
C ALA A 196 -13.36 -18.70 1.76
N HIS A 197 -12.90 -18.02 2.83
CA HIS A 197 -11.72 -17.20 2.83
C HIS A 197 -10.51 -17.94 3.43
N TYR A 198 -9.32 -17.55 2.99
CA TYR A 198 -8.05 -18.12 3.48
C TYR A 198 -7.81 -17.86 4.97
N VAL A 199 -8.20 -16.69 5.45
CA VAL A 199 -8.17 -16.30 6.86
C VAL A 199 -9.51 -15.65 7.24
N GLY A 200 -9.91 -15.76 8.50
CA GLY A 200 -11.10 -15.13 9.03
C GLY A 200 -12.41 -15.57 8.39
N GLN A 201 -13.44 -14.78 8.55
CA GLN A 201 -14.79 -15.05 8.05
C GLN A 201 -15.51 -13.78 7.61
N SER A 202 -16.37 -13.89 6.59
CA SER A 202 -17.26 -12.81 6.16
C SER A 202 -18.66 -12.94 6.77
N TYR A 203 -19.26 -11.79 7.01
CA TYR A 203 -20.59 -11.61 7.57
C TYR A 203 -21.44 -10.73 6.64
N HIS A 204 -22.69 -11.09 6.42
CA HIS A 204 -23.57 -10.41 5.48
C HIS A 204 -24.91 -10.10 6.14
N GLY A 205 -25.46 -8.93 5.81
CA GLY A 205 -26.76 -8.48 6.26
C GLY A 205 -26.79 -7.95 7.70
N LYS A 206 -27.69 -7.00 7.93
CA LYS A 206 -27.79 -6.22 9.17
C LYS A 206 -27.79 -7.08 10.45
N GLU A 207 -28.55 -8.17 10.46
CA GLU A 207 -28.73 -8.98 11.67
C GLU A 207 -27.42 -9.70 12.08
N ALA A 208 -26.71 -10.29 11.11
CA ALA A 208 -25.43 -10.96 11.36
C ALA A 208 -24.35 -9.96 11.79
N LEU A 209 -24.29 -8.81 11.11
CA LEU A 209 -23.30 -7.75 11.39
C LEU A 209 -23.50 -7.13 12.78
N LEU A 210 -24.73 -6.79 13.16
CA LEU A 210 -25.02 -6.25 14.48
C LEU A 210 -24.84 -7.27 15.61
N ARG A 211 -24.99 -8.57 15.32
CA ARG A 211 -24.69 -9.64 16.28
C ARG A 211 -23.18 -9.81 16.45
N TYR A 212 -22.40 -9.69 15.39
CA TYR A 212 -20.94 -9.72 15.42
C TYR A 212 -20.38 -8.49 16.13
N ALA A 213 -20.94 -7.33 15.84
CA ALA A 213 -20.83 -6.04 16.50
C ALA A 213 -19.51 -5.30 16.36
N HIS A 214 -18.34 -5.94 16.46
CA HIS A 214 -17.03 -5.29 16.40
C HIS A 214 -15.97 -6.24 15.81
N SER A 215 -14.95 -5.71 15.13
CA SER A 215 -13.79 -6.47 14.64
C SER A 215 -12.99 -7.11 15.79
N ARG A 216 -12.25 -8.18 15.49
CA ARG A 216 -11.56 -9.03 16.48
C ARG A 216 -10.11 -8.65 16.75
N ASP A 217 -9.80 -7.39 16.75
CA ASP A 217 -8.50 -6.76 17.05
C ASP A 217 -8.35 -6.36 18.53
N GLY A 218 -8.94 -7.12 19.42
CA GLY A 218 -8.86 -6.95 20.87
C GLY A 218 -9.66 -5.79 21.44
N LEU A 219 -10.42 -5.04 20.65
CA LEU A 219 -11.15 -3.83 21.01
C LEU A 219 -10.19 -2.68 21.46
N ASP A 220 -8.96 -2.72 21.00
CA ASP A 220 -7.92 -1.74 21.31
C ASP A 220 -7.72 -0.73 20.17
N GLN A 221 -8.43 -0.92 19.04
CA GLN A 221 -8.35 -0.09 17.86
C GLN A 221 -9.66 0.65 17.58
N THR A 222 -9.55 1.80 16.95
CA THR A 222 -10.70 2.68 16.64
C THR A 222 -10.60 3.23 15.22
N HIS A 223 -9.49 2.99 14.56
CA HIS A 223 -9.09 3.67 13.33
C HIS A 223 -10.10 3.48 12.21
N GLY A 224 -10.51 2.25 11.91
CA GLY A 224 -11.47 1.94 10.86
C GLY A 224 -12.87 2.51 11.11
N THR A 225 -13.30 2.59 12.37
CA THR A 225 -14.56 3.28 12.71
C THR A 225 -14.49 4.75 12.32
N HIS A 226 -13.34 5.38 12.53
CA HIS A 226 -13.13 6.80 12.23
C HIS A 226 -12.98 7.06 10.72
N THR A 227 -12.14 6.27 10.01
CA THR A 227 -11.92 6.39 8.56
C THR A 227 -13.21 6.12 7.77
N LEU A 228 -13.97 5.09 8.15
CA LEU A 228 -15.27 4.79 7.56
C LEU A 228 -16.26 5.93 7.77
N GLY A 229 -16.29 6.52 8.98
CA GLY A 229 -17.13 7.67 9.27
C GLY A 229 -16.76 8.89 8.42
N SER A 230 -15.46 9.14 8.20
CA SER A 230 -14.96 10.22 7.36
C SER A 230 -15.31 10.04 5.88
N LEU A 231 -15.33 8.80 5.40
CA LEU A 231 -15.73 8.45 4.03
C LEU A 231 -17.25 8.51 3.83
N ALA A 232 -18.01 7.79 4.67
CA ALA A 232 -19.39 7.43 4.40
C ALA A 232 -20.35 7.67 5.56
N GLY A 233 -19.92 8.22 6.67
CA GLY A 233 -20.80 8.48 7.82
C GLY A 233 -22.00 9.33 7.46
N SER A 234 -23.21 8.97 7.94
CA SER A 234 -24.44 9.73 7.68
C SER A 234 -24.52 11.06 8.44
N GLY A 235 -23.68 11.23 9.48
CA GLY A 235 -23.69 12.37 10.37
C GLY A 235 -24.82 12.33 11.39
N PHE A 236 -25.30 11.14 11.76
CA PHE A 236 -26.38 10.91 12.72
C PHE A 236 -26.50 12.01 13.79
N ASP A 237 -27.56 12.80 13.71
CA ASP A 237 -27.90 13.94 14.61
C ASP A 237 -26.74 14.91 14.88
N SER A 238 -25.76 15.02 13.96
CA SER A 238 -24.59 15.87 14.09
C SER A 238 -24.21 16.53 12.75
N PRO A 239 -23.32 17.55 12.75
CA PRO A 239 -22.72 18.07 11.52
C PRO A 239 -21.60 17.18 10.95
N TYR A 240 -21.14 16.18 11.69
CA TYR A 240 -19.94 15.39 11.39
C TYR A 240 -20.22 14.22 10.44
N ARG A 241 -20.61 14.51 9.22
CA ARG A 241 -20.89 13.50 8.20
C ARG A 241 -19.69 13.27 7.27
N GLY A 242 -19.57 12.06 6.76
CA GLY A 242 -18.65 11.69 5.68
C GLY A 242 -19.02 12.32 4.34
N ILE A 243 -18.11 12.23 3.38
CA ILE A 243 -18.29 12.84 2.05
C ILE A 243 -19.36 12.09 1.24
N ALA A 244 -19.29 10.76 1.19
CA ALA A 244 -20.23 9.90 0.44
C ALA A 244 -21.32 9.32 1.37
N TYR A 245 -22.04 10.19 2.04
CA TYR A 245 -22.92 9.83 3.17
C TYR A 245 -24.18 9.02 2.79
N GLU A 246 -24.49 8.82 1.51
CA GLU A 246 -25.59 7.96 1.02
C GLU A 246 -25.11 6.72 0.25
N SER A 247 -23.78 6.44 0.25
CA SER A 247 -23.21 5.24 -0.38
C SER A 247 -23.57 3.95 0.37
N ASP A 248 -23.51 2.82 -0.32
CA ASP A 248 -23.45 1.50 0.29
C ASP A 248 -22.01 1.21 0.78
N ILE A 249 -21.87 0.35 1.80
CA ILE A 249 -20.62 0.14 2.51
C ILE A 249 -20.24 -1.35 2.49
N CYS A 250 -18.98 -1.64 2.14
CA CYS A 250 -18.33 -2.93 2.31
C CYS A 250 -17.03 -2.76 3.11
N ILE A 251 -16.76 -3.64 4.09
CA ILE A 251 -15.65 -3.48 5.01
C ILE A 251 -14.79 -4.75 5.04
N VAL A 252 -13.48 -4.57 5.17
CA VAL A 252 -12.55 -5.62 5.56
C VAL A 252 -11.77 -5.15 6.79
N ALA A 253 -11.83 -5.90 7.87
CA ALA A 253 -10.90 -5.74 8.99
C ALA A 253 -9.69 -6.63 8.70
N ASN A 254 -8.55 -6.01 8.36
CA ASN A 254 -7.30 -6.70 8.14
C ASN A 254 -6.51 -6.84 9.45
N ALA A 255 -5.37 -7.53 9.39
CA ALA A 255 -4.45 -7.68 10.50
C ALA A 255 -3.18 -6.88 10.24
N THR A 256 -2.83 -6.03 11.17
CA THR A 256 -1.64 -5.17 11.14
C THR A 256 -0.53 -5.69 12.05
N VAL A 257 0.59 -4.97 12.10
CA VAL A 257 1.67 -5.27 13.06
C VAL A 257 1.24 -5.00 14.51
N ASP A 258 0.22 -4.20 14.74
CA ASP A 258 -0.31 -3.88 16.07
C ASP A 258 -1.17 -5.05 16.61
N ASP A 259 -1.63 -5.94 15.74
CA ASP A 259 -2.48 -7.08 16.09
C ASP A 259 -1.71 -8.35 16.45
N VAL A 260 -0.38 -8.30 16.52
CA VAL A 260 0.50 -9.47 16.81
C VAL A 260 0.09 -10.21 18.07
N ALA A 261 -0.43 -9.50 19.08
CA ALA A 261 -0.88 -10.09 20.33
C ALA A 261 -2.13 -10.98 20.18
N PHE A 262 -2.90 -10.82 19.10
CA PHE A 262 -4.15 -11.52 18.80
C PHE A 262 -3.97 -12.64 17.76
N ILE A 263 -2.75 -12.78 17.21
CA ILE A 263 -2.43 -13.77 16.17
C ILE A 263 -1.58 -14.88 16.79
N ASP A 264 -1.98 -16.14 16.56
CA ASP A 264 -1.13 -17.29 16.92
C ASP A 264 0.20 -17.20 16.15
N THR A 265 1.31 -17.49 16.83
CA THR A 265 2.64 -17.45 16.21
C THR A 265 2.77 -18.34 14.96
N ALA A 266 2.01 -19.43 14.88
CA ALA A 266 1.95 -20.29 13.71
C ALA A 266 1.29 -19.62 12.51
N ASP A 267 0.42 -18.66 12.74
CA ASP A 267 -0.36 -17.96 11.70
C ASP A 267 0.21 -16.59 11.34
N TYR A 268 1.21 -16.11 12.09
CA TYR A 268 1.76 -14.77 11.98
C TYR A 268 2.17 -14.36 10.54
N TYR A 269 2.75 -15.28 9.77
CA TYR A 269 3.18 -15.02 8.40
C TYR A 269 2.06 -15.20 7.35
N LYS A 270 0.83 -15.50 7.76
CA LYS A 270 -0.32 -15.50 6.87
C LYS A 270 -0.78 -14.08 6.52
N PHE A 271 -0.57 -13.13 7.46
CA PHE A 271 -1.03 -11.75 7.34
C PHE A 271 0.09 -10.88 6.74
N THR A 272 -0.08 -10.55 5.48
CA THR A 272 0.87 -9.76 4.68
C THR A 272 0.09 -8.91 3.69
N TYR A 273 0.74 -7.99 3.00
CA TYR A 273 0.10 -7.20 1.94
C TYR A 273 -0.44 -8.07 0.76
N ALA A 274 0.00 -9.33 0.62
CA ALA A 274 -0.67 -10.27 -0.29
C ALA A 274 -2.05 -10.68 0.22
N THR A 275 -2.26 -10.74 1.54
CA THR A 275 -3.58 -10.95 2.16
C THR A 275 -4.43 -9.68 2.05
N ASP A 276 -3.81 -8.49 2.12
CA ASP A 276 -4.49 -7.22 1.88
C ASP A 276 -5.05 -7.13 0.46
N ALA A 277 -4.31 -7.61 -0.55
CA ALA A 277 -4.81 -7.69 -1.92
C ALA A 277 -6.07 -8.56 -2.06
N LEU A 278 -6.21 -9.61 -1.23
CA LEU A 278 -7.44 -10.40 -1.17
C LEU A 278 -8.59 -9.58 -0.56
N GLY A 279 -8.31 -8.70 0.40
CA GLY A 279 -9.28 -7.78 0.98
C GLY A 279 -9.84 -6.79 -0.05
N PHE A 280 -8.97 -6.16 -0.85
CA PHE A 280 -9.41 -5.28 -1.94
C PHE A 280 -10.27 -6.02 -2.95
N LYS A 281 -9.84 -7.23 -3.35
CA LYS A 281 -10.63 -8.06 -4.24
C LYS A 281 -12.01 -8.38 -3.67
N TYR A 282 -12.10 -8.75 -2.40
CA TYR A 282 -13.38 -9.03 -1.74
C TYR A 282 -14.36 -7.84 -1.81
N ILE A 283 -13.85 -6.62 -1.62
CA ILE A 283 -14.67 -5.41 -1.69
C ILE A 283 -15.16 -5.18 -3.13
N PHE A 284 -14.28 -5.28 -4.13
CA PHE A 284 -14.63 -5.12 -5.53
C PHE A 284 -15.61 -6.20 -6.01
N ASP A 285 -15.38 -7.48 -5.67
CA ASP A 285 -16.30 -8.58 -5.99
C ASP A 285 -17.70 -8.37 -5.36
N THR A 286 -17.73 -7.82 -4.14
CA THR A 286 -19.01 -7.49 -3.48
C THR A 286 -19.75 -6.39 -4.24
N ALA A 287 -19.06 -5.35 -4.68
CA ALA A 287 -19.65 -4.28 -5.49
C ALA A 287 -20.15 -4.80 -6.85
N ASP A 288 -19.36 -5.61 -7.53
CA ASP A 288 -19.73 -6.24 -8.82
C ASP A 288 -20.97 -7.10 -8.68
N SER A 289 -21.10 -7.88 -7.60
CA SER A 289 -22.26 -8.70 -7.32
C SER A 289 -23.56 -7.90 -7.18
N LEU A 290 -23.42 -6.61 -6.80
CA LEU A 290 -24.53 -5.66 -6.65
C LEU A 290 -24.68 -4.73 -7.87
N GLY A 291 -23.81 -4.85 -8.86
CA GLY A 291 -23.80 -3.99 -10.06
C GLY A 291 -23.45 -2.53 -9.76
N MET A 292 -22.61 -2.26 -8.77
CA MET A 292 -22.23 -0.93 -8.31
C MET A 292 -20.77 -0.61 -8.67
N PRO A 293 -20.46 0.63 -9.08
CA PRO A 293 -19.06 1.09 -9.09
C PRO A 293 -18.54 1.18 -7.64
N CYS A 294 -17.24 1.05 -7.47
CA CYS A 294 -16.61 0.96 -6.16
C CYS A 294 -15.38 1.86 -6.05
N VAL A 295 -15.24 2.53 -4.91
CA VAL A 295 -13.99 3.13 -4.47
C VAL A 295 -13.59 2.56 -3.12
N VAL A 296 -12.36 2.08 -3.00
CA VAL A 296 -11.80 1.57 -1.76
C VAL A 296 -10.85 2.60 -1.17
N SER A 297 -11.01 2.91 0.13
CA SER A 297 -10.04 3.66 0.92
C SER A 297 -9.20 2.71 1.76
N PHE A 298 -7.89 2.83 1.64
CA PHE A 298 -6.92 2.12 2.45
C PHE A 298 -6.04 3.13 3.18
N SER A 299 -6.21 3.20 4.50
CA SER A 299 -5.58 4.22 5.32
C SER A 299 -4.37 3.71 6.09
N GLU A 300 -3.75 2.66 5.61
CA GLU A 300 -2.58 1.99 6.17
C GLU A 300 -1.46 1.93 5.13
N GLY A 301 -0.26 1.52 5.53
CA GLY A 301 0.86 1.37 4.60
C GLY A 301 2.16 0.98 5.30
N ALA A 302 3.05 0.36 4.54
CA ALA A 302 4.43 0.09 4.92
C ALA A 302 5.37 1.05 4.19
N PRO A 303 6.55 1.37 4.75
CA PRO A 303 7.52 2.17 4.02
C PRO A 303 7.86 1.53 2.67
N GLN A 304 7.75 2.31 1.60
CA GLN A 304 8.22 1.90 0.28
C GLN A 304 9.72 2.16 0.19
N ASP A 305 10.46 1.31 -0.49
CA ASP A 305 11.88 1.48 -0.73
C ASP A 305 12.33 0.96 -2.11
N PHE A 306 13.60 1.13 -2.46
CA PHE A 306 14.16 0.71 -3.74
C PHE A 306 14.55 -0.78 -3.81
N ARG A 307 14.18 -1.59 -2.80
CA ARG A 307 14.47 -3.03 -2.79
C ARG A 307 13.60 -3.85 -3.73
N GLY A 308 12.46 -3.31 -4.15
CA GLY A 308 11.52 -3.99 -5.03
C GLY A 308 10.64 -5.03 -4.32
N ASN A 309 10.30 -4.76 -3.05
CA ASN A 309 9.32 -5.59 -2.32
C ASN A 309 7.92 -5.53 -2.95
N ASP A 310 7.63 -4.46 -3.68
CA ASP A 310 6.28 -4.05 -4.08
C ASP A 310 5.94 -4.34 -5.54
N GLN A 311 6.86 -4.88 -6.35
CA GLN A 311 6.66 -5.03 -7.80
C GLN A 311 5.46 -5.89 -8.16
N LEU A 312 5.33 -7.07 -7.54
CA LEU A 312 4.20 -7.97 -7.80
C LEU A 312 2.93 -7.46 -7.15
N TYR A 313 3.06 -6.80 -5.99
CA TYR A 313 1.92 -6.14 -5.34
C TYR A 313 1.33 -5.07 -6.26
N PHE A 314 2.15 -4.16 -6.78
CA PHE A 314 1.68 -3.12 -7.71
C PHE A 314 1.05 -3.72 -8.98
N ALA A 315 1.65 -4.75 -9.56
CA ALA A 315 1.09 -5.44 -10.71
C ALA A 315 -0.27 -6.12 -10.39
N MET A 316 -0.44 -6.65 -9.18
CA MET A 316 -1.73 -7.19 -8.72
C MET A 316 -2.76 -6.07 -8.57
N LEU A 317 -2.40 -4.93 -7.96
CA LEU A 317 -3.30 -3.78 -7.79
C LEU A 317 -3.72 -3.19 -9.15
N ASP A 318 -2.80 -3.11 -10.12
CA ASP A 318 -3.13 -2.71 -11.50
C ASP A 318 -4.19 -3.63 -12.13
N SER A 319 -4.18 -4.92 -11.77
CA SER A 319 -5.15 -5.89 -12.27
C SER A 319 -6.49 -5.87 -11.54
N LEU A 320 -6.53 -5.42 -10.30
CA LEU A 320 -7.75 -5.31 -9.50
C LEU A 320 -8.50 -4.00 -9.76
N THR A 321 -7.77 -2.95 -10.17
CA THR A 321 -8.33 -1.62 -10.47
C THR A 321 -8.70 -1.50 -11.95
N GLY A 322 -9.64 -0.60 -12.26
CA GLY A 322 -10.10 -0.43 -13.64
C GLY A 322 -11.39 0.39 -13.72
N PRO A 323 -12.19 0.22 -14.79
CA PRO A 323 -13.47 0.91 -14.92
C PRO A 323 -14.41 0.62 -13.74
N GLY A 324 -14.75 1.66 -12.98
CA GLY A 324 -15.59 1.54 -11.78
C GLY A 324 -14.91 0.94 -10.56
N HIS A 325 -13.63 0.58 -10.61
CA HIS A 325 -12.84 0.05 -9.49
C HIS A 325 -11.65 0.98 -9.18
N ILE A 326 -11.77 1.80 -8.16
CA ILE A 326 -10.74 2.77 -7.77
C ILE A 326 -10.19 2.44 -6.39
N LEU A 327 -8.87 2.42 -6.26
CA LEU A 327 -8.18 2.29 -4.99
C LEU A 327 -7.51 3.62 -4.62
N VAL A 328 -7.78 4.09 -3.41
CA VAL A 328 -7.24 5.32 -2.82
C VAL A 328 -6.47 4.94 -1.57
N SER A 329 -5.27 5.46 -1.38
CA SER A 329 -4.47 5.14 -0.21
C SER A 329 -3.74 6.36 0.35
N SER A 330 -3.49 6.33 1.65
CA SER A 330 -2.81 7.39 2.40
C SER A 330 -1.32 7.45 2.08
N ALA A 331 -0.78 8.66 1.89
CA ALA A 331 0.64 8.86 1.56
C ALA A 331 1.61 8.38 2.67
N GLY A 332 1.15 8.38 3.91
CA GLY A 332 1.93 8.11 5.12
C GLY A 332 2.19 9.37 5.95
N ASN A 333 2.69 9.18 7.19
CA ASN A 333 2.94 10.28 8.15
C ASN A 333 4.42 10.44 8.51
N ASN A 334 5.29 10.11 7.58
CA ASN A 334 6.74 10.12 7.78
C ASN A 334 7.40 11.42 7.29
N GLY A 335 6.61 12.48 7.03
CA GLY A 335 7.11 13.73 6.45
C GLY A 335 8.15 14.48 7.30
N LEU A 336 8.25 14.17 8.59
CA LEU A 336 9.25 14.71 9.53
C LEU A 336 10.32 13.68 9.93
N ILE A 337 10.27 12.47 9.36
CA ILE A 337 11.18 11.39 9.71
C ILE A 337 12.31 11.32 8.68
N PRO A 338 13.55 11.68 9.04
CA PRO A 338 14.69 11.47 8.15
C PRO A 338 14.95 9.98 8.00
N SER A 339 14.79 9.44 6.80
CA SER A 339 14.99 8.03 6.50
C SER A 339 15.86 7.77 5.27
N TYR A 340 16.21 8.81 4.53
CA TYR A 340 16.91 8.73 3.25
C TYR A 340 18.20 9.55 3.24
N ILE A 341 19.23 9.03 2.60
CA ILE A 341 20.51 9.73 2.32
C ILE A 341 20.87 9.49 0.86
N HIS A 342 21.16 10.55 0.12
CA HIS A 342 21.79 10.44 -1.18
C HIS A 342 23.27 10.87 -1.10
N LYS A 343 24.16 10.00 -1.55
CA LYS A 343 25.58 10.26 -1.72
C LYS A 343 25.90 10.40 -3.21
N PRO A 344 26.04 11.62 -3.75
CA PRO A 344 26.35 11.83 -5.15
C PRO A 344 27.73 11.29 -5.56
N LEU A 345 27.89 11.01 -6.84
CA LEU A 345 29.20 10.72 -7.43
C LEU A 345 30.15 11.90 -7.19
N GLY A 346 31.36 11.61 -6.77
CA GLY A 346 32.39 12.62 -6.47
C GLY A 346 32.52 12.97 -5.00
N ASP A 347 31.47 12.81 -4.18
CA ASP A 347 31.57 12.98 -2.74
C ASP A 347 32.35 11.83 -2.10
N GLU A 348 33.19 12.14 -1.12
CA GLU A 348 33.99 11.16 -0.38
C GLU A 348 33.08 10.24 0.44
N SER A 349 32.09 10.82 1.16
CA SER A 349 31.14 10.12 1.99
C SER A 349 29.91 10.95 2.32
N ARG A 350 28.83 10.25 2.72
CA ARG A 350 27.62 10.79 3.33
C ARG A 350 27.11 9.83 4.39
N GLY A 351 26.54 10.35 5.48
CA GLY A 351 26.09 9.52 6.57
C GLY A 351 25.23 10.21 7.62
N SER A 352 24.76 9.43 8.57
CA SER A 352 23.96 9.88 9.72
C SER A 352 24.12 8.91 10.88
N PHE A 353 23.65 9.30 12.07
CA PHE A 353 23.44 8.35 13.16
C PHE A 353 22.13 7.58 12.94
N VAL A 354 22.12 6.34 13.45
CA VAL A 354 20.92 5.49 13.49
C VAL A 354 20.50 5.31 14.94
N TRP A 355 19.27 5.65 15.25
CA TRP A 355 18.67 5.39 16.55
C TRP A 355 17.58 4.33 16.45
N THR A 356 17.60 3.38 17.35
CA THR A 356 16.55 2.38 17.58
C THR A 356 16.53 1.94 19.03
N SER A 357 15.35 1.72 19.57
CA SER A 357 15.19 1.09 20.90
C SER A 357 15.08 -0.44 20.82
N ALA A 358 15.06 -1.00 19.61
CA ALA A 358 14.98 -2.44 19.37
C ALA A 358 16.37 -3.13 19.50
N ASP A 359 16.35 -4.43 19.37
CA ASP A 359 17.54 -5.30 19.29
C ASP A 359 18.19 -5.29 17.89
N ARG A 360 17.58 -4.58 16.93
CA ARG A 360 17.95 -4.60 15.51
C ARG A 360 17.86 -3.23 14.85
N ALA A 361 18.62 -3.06 13.74
CA ALA A 361 18.46 -2.00 12.75
C ALA A 361 18.54 -2.59 11.34
N SER A 362 17.78 -2.04 10.41
CA SER A 362 17.75 -2.45 9.00
C SER A 362 18.01 -1.24 8.11
N LEU A 363 18.93 -1.41 7.17
CA LEU A 363 19.30 -0.41 6.18
C LEU A 363 19.30 -1.05 4.79
N THR A 364 18.96 -0.27 3.78
CA THR A 364 19.16 -0.68 2.39
C THR A 364 20.00 0.35 1.67
N ILE A 365 21.01 -0.11 0.92
CA ILE A 365 21.87 0.73 0.10
C ILE A 365 21.66 0.37 -1.36
N ASN A 366 21.42 1.37 -2.21
CA ASN A 366 21.33 1.25 -3.67
C ASN A 366 22.53 1.98 -4.29
N SER A 367 23.47 1.27 -4.90
CA SER A 367 24.74 1.85 -5.32
C SER A 367 25.05 1.58 -6.80
N LEU A 368 25.39 2.63 -7.52
CA LEU A 368 26.09 2.58 -8.77
C LEU A 368 27.58 2.73 -8.49
N GLY A 369 28.37 1.71 -8.78
CA GLY A 369 29.81 1.65 -8.50
C GLY A 369 30.15 1.08 -7.12
N ALA A 370 31.45 0.82 -6.91
CA ALA A 370 31.95 0.22 -5.69
C ALA A 370 32.01 1.24 -4.54
N SER A 371 31.44 0.88 -3.40
CA SER A 371 31.42 1.66 -2.17
C SER A 371 31.78 0.82 -0.96
N ALA A 372 31.82 1.43 0.21
CA ALA A 372 31.87 0.72 1.49
C ALA A 372 30.89 1.35 2.47
N LEU A 373 30.30 0.52 3.31
CA LEU A 373 29.56 0.94 4.48
C LEU A 373 30.52 1.00 5.67
N ARG A 374 30.65 2.18 6.27
CA ARG A 374 31.31 2.37 7.56
C ARG A 374 30.24 2.54 8.64
N THR A 375 30.29 1.69 9.65
CA THR A 375 29.45 1.78 10.84
C THR A 375 30.35 2.02 12.03
N VAL A 376 30.04 3.04 12.84
CA VAL A 376 30.80 3.40 14.04
C VAL A 376 29.86 3.38 15.24
N PHE A 377 30.26 2.69 16.30
CA PHE A 377 29.59 2.72 17.60
C PHE A 377 30.39 3.62 18.54
N TYR A 378 29.87 4.80 18.82
CA TYR A 378 30.47 5.78 19.72
C TYR A 378 30.06 5.47 21.16
N HIS A 379 31.06 5.30 22.03
CA HIS A 379 30.87 5.13 23.47
C HIS A 379 31.03 6.47 24.20
N ASP A 380 31.97 7.28 23.72
CA ASP A 380 32.20 8.69 24.08
C ASP A 380 32.87 9.41 22.90
N THR A 381 33.41 10.62 23.09
CA THR A 381 34.08 11.39 22.04
C THR A 381 35.37 10.75 21.49
N ASP A 382 36.01 9.90 22.30
CA ASP A 382 37.34 9.37 22.01
C ASP A 382 37.39 7.85 21.81
N VAL A 383 36.36 7.15 22.30
CA VAL A 383 36.28 5.69 22.25
C VAL A 383 35.17 5.25 21.31
N ASN A 384 35.55 4.53 20.24
CA ASN A 384 34.60 3.99 19.29
C ASN A 384 35.06 2.64 18.73
N ASP A 385 34.06 1.84 18.32
CA ASP A 385 34.27 0.61 17.56
C ASP A 385 33.82 0.83 16.12
N THR A 386 34.65 0.45 15.14
CA THR A 386 34.37 0.67 13.72
C THR A 386 34.30 -0.64 12.95
N ILE A 387 33.25 -0.76 12.15
CA ILE A 387 33.07 -1.84 11.17
C ILE A 387 33.10 -1.21 9.78
N ILE A 388 33.89 -1.76 8.86
CA ILE A 388 33.90 -1.34 7.44
C ILE A 388 33.67 -2.55 6.58
N ILE A 389 32.66 -2.49 5.72
CA ILE A 389 32.29 -3.56 4.80
C ILE A 389 32.29 -2.99 3.40
N LYS A 390 33.12 -3.57 2.52
CA LYS A 390 33.15 -3.19 1.11
C LYS A 390 32.08 -3.93 0.34
N THR A 391 31.40 -3.25 -0.55
CA THR A 391 30.41 -3.86 -1.44
C THR A 391 31.00 -5.02 -2.26
N SER A 392 32.29 -4.94 -2.64
CA SER A 392 33.00 -6.01 -3.32
C SER A 392 33.16 -7.31 -2.48
N GLU A 393 33.23 -7.19 -1.16
CA GLU A 393 33.34 -8.35 -0.27
C GLU A 393 31.99 -9.10 -0.20
N VAL A 394 30.88 -8.35 -0.18
CA VAL A 394 29.52 -8.94 -0.21
C VAL A 394 29.26 -9.66 -1.54
N LEU A 395 29.62 -9.02 -2.67
CA LEU A 395 29.45 -9.63 -4.00
C LEU A 395 30.31 -10.89 -4.20
N ALA A 396 31.48 -10.95 -3.54
CA ALA A 396 32.37 -12.12 -3.60
C ALA A 396 31.95 -13.26 -2.64
N ALA A 397 31.05 -12.99 -1.70
CA ALA A 397 30.57 -13.99 -0.74
C ALA A 397 29.66 -15.02 -1.42
N GLU A 398 29.51 -16.21 -0.79
CA GLU A 398 28.61 -17.25 -1.29
C GLU A 398 27.17 -16.73 -1.33
N ASP A 399 26.48 -16.93 -2.44
CA ASP A 399 25.14 -16.40 -2.73
C ASP A 399 25.03 -14.87 -2.59
N SER A 400 26.15 -14.13 -2.73
CA SER A 400 26.23 -12.69 -2.47
C SER A 400 25.66 -12.31 -1.09
N MET A 401 25.86 -13.14 -0.08
CA MET A 401 25.40 -12.94 1.29
C MET A 401 26.57 -13.09 2.27
N LEU A 402 26.94 -12.00 2.95
CA LEU A 402 27.89 -11.97 4.04
C LEU A 402 27.15 -12.07 5.38
N ILE A 403 27.50 -13.05 6.19
CA ILE A 403 26.99 -13.18 7.56
C ILE A 403 28.23 -13.19 8.48
N ASP A 404 28.32 -12.22 9.38
CA ASP A 404 29.44 -12.05 10.28
C ASP A 404 28.98 -11.68 11.71
N SER A 405 29.89 -11.65 12.65
CA SER A 405 29.64 -11.19 14.00
C SER A 405 30.90 -10.63 14.63
N THR A 406 30.75 -9.56 15.39
CA THR A 406 31.82 -8.90 16.13
C THR A 406 31.42 -8.65 17.59
N ILE A 407 32.36 -8.21 18.40
CA ILE A 407 32.11 -7.81 19.80
C ILE A 407 32.17 -6.29 19.87
N ILE A 408 31.10 -5.65 20.29
CA ILE A 408 30.98 -4.21 20.54
C ILE A 408 30.62 -4.04 22.02
N ALA A 409 31.37 -3.20 22.73
CA ALA A 409 31.17 -2.98 24.18
C ALA A 409 31.01 -4.28 24.98
N GLY A 410 31.76 -5.34 24.64
CA GLY A 410 31.69 -6.64 25.28
C GLY A 410 30.46 -7.50 24.96
N GLN A 411 29.58 -7.04 24.07
CA GLN A 411 28.39 -7.76 23.62
C GLN A 411 28.53 -8.18 22.15
N LYS A 412 27.91 -9.29 21.78
CA LYS A 412 27.95 -9.81 20.42
C LYS A 412 26.94 -9.10 19.54
N LEU A 413 27.45 -8.50 18.46
CA LEU A 413 26.67 -7.95 17.37
C LEU A 413 26.75 -8.91 16.18
N HIS A 414 25.61 -9.28 15.61
CA HIS A 414 25.51 -10.01 14.36
C HIS A 414 25.21 -9.06 13.21
N LEU A 415 25.75 -9.36 12.05
CA LEU A 415 25.59 -8.63 10.84
C LEU A 415 25.23 -9.57 9.70
N ALA A 416 24.24 -9.23 8.93
CA ALA A 416 23.89 -9.91 7.69
C ALA A 416 23.74 -8.88 6.56
N ILE A 417 24.46 -9.10 5.45
CA ILE A 417 24.35 -8.26 4.26
C ILE A 417 24.12 -9.14 3.05
N SER A 418 23.12 -8.85 2.26
CA SER A 418 22.87 -9.52 0.98
C SER A 418 22.89 -8.52 -0.17
N ALA A 419 23.45 -8.92 -1.33
CA ALA A 419 23.50 -8.10 -2.53
C ALA A 419 22.69 -8.70 -3.68
N TYR A 420 22.12 -7.83 -4.52
CA TYR A 420 21.32 -8.20 -5.69
C TYR A 420 21.13 -7.01 -6.63
N ASP A 421 20.70 -7.26 -7.88
CA ASP A 421 20.44 -6.22 -8.86
C ASP A 421 19.21 -5.39 -8.43
N ASN A 422 19.27 -4.06 -8.65
CA ASN A 422 18.13 -3.18 -8.40
C ASN A 422 17.01 -3.48 -9.39
N CYS A 423 15.79 -3.49 -8.90
CA CYS A 423 14.60 -3.82 -9.69
C CYS A 423 14.14 -2.71 -10.64
N TYR A 424 14.53 -1.47 -10.38
CA TYR A 424 14.20 -0.29 -11.20
C TYR A 424 15.34 0.09 -12.15
N ASP A 425 16.60 -0.20 -11.79
CA ASP A 425 17.80 0.11 -12.58
C ASP A 425 18.83 -1.01 -12.43
N ALA A 426 18.90 -1.89 -13.41
CA ALA A 426 19.82 -3.04 -13.42
C ALA A 426 21.32 -2.66 -13.46
N SER A 427 21.66 -1.38 -13.66
CA SER A 427 23.05 -0.89 -13.54
C SER A 427 23.49 -0.69 -12.07
N ARG A 428 22.54 -0.70 -11.13
CA ARG A 428 22.75 -0.52 -9.70
C ARG A 428 22.65 -1.84 -8.95
N GLN A 429 23.39 -1.93 -7.84
CA GLN A 429 23.33 -3.04 -6.89
C GLN A 429 22.66 -2.57 -5.60
N VAL A 430 21.77 -3.39 -5.08
CA VAL A 430 21.14 -3.18 -3.77
C VAL A 430 21.83 -4.05 -2.73
N TYR A 431 22.04 -3.51 -1.55
CA TYR A 431 22.61 -4.19 -0.39
C TYR A 431 21.65 -4.04 0.80
N ASP A 432 21.05 -5.14 1.23
CA ASP A 432 20.29 -5.18 2.49
C ASP A 432 21.23 -5.45 3.65
N VAL A 433 21.22 -4.56 4.64
CA VAL A 433 22.09 -4.60 5.81
C VAL A 433 21.23 -4.75 7.06
N GLN A 434 21.49 -5.80 7.84
CA GLN A 434 20.81 -6.06 9.10
C GLN A 434 21.84 -6.15 10.23
N PHE A 435 21.60 -5.37 11.28
CA PHE A 435 22.31 -5.45 12.54
C PHE A 435 21.38 -6.08 13.58
N LEU A 436 21.89 -7.05 14.34
CA LEU A 436 21.14 -7.75 15.39
C LEU A 436 22.02 -7.94 16.63
N SER A 437 21.55 -7.52 17.79
CA SER A 437 22.18 -7.75 19.08
C SER A 437 21.30 -8.63 19.98
N LEU A 438 21.87 -9.13 21.09
CA LEU A 438 21.11 -9.92 22.09
C LEU A 438 20.26 -9.05 23.02
N GLY A 439 20.40 -7.74 22.94
CA GLY A 439 19.66 -6.74 23.71
C GLY A 439 19.43 -5.51 22.87
N ARG A 440 19.04 -4.39 23.48
CA ARG A 440 18.83 -3.14 22.75
C ARG A 440 20.12 -2.72 22.01
N LEU A 441 19.99 -2.38 20.74
CA LEU A 441 21.13 -1.99 19.89
C LEU A 441 21.79 -0.70 20.40
N ASP A 442 21.01 0.27 20.90
CA ASP A 442 21.50 1.52 21.48
C ASP A 442 22.34 1.35 22.77
N ALA A 443 22.27 0.17 23.41
CA ALA A 443 23.14 -0.17 24.54
C ALA A 443 24.57 -0.51 24.12
N LEU A 444 24.83 -0.77 22.85
CA LEU A 444 26.18 -1.00 22.29
C LEU A 444 26.95 0.30 22.05
N GLY A 445 26.30 1.45 22.15
CA GLY A 445 26.85 2.78 21.82
C GLY A 445 25.94 3.54 20.85
N LYS A 446 26.30 4.79 20.52
CA LYS A 446 25.60 5.58 19.50
C LYS A 446 26.07 5.14 18.13
N MET A 447 25.23 4.44 17.39
CA MET A 447 25.56 3.90 16.07
C MET A 447 25.46 4.98 15.01
N SER A 448 26.48 5.09 14.16
CA SER A 448 26.40 5.84 12.91
C SER A 448 26.59 4.92 11.70
N VAL A 449 26.10 5.37 10.56
CA VAL A 449 26.29 4.73 9.26
C VAL A 449 26.72 5.76 8.24
N GLU A 450 27.66 5.37 7.37
CA GLU A 450 28.23 6.24 6.37
C GLU A 450 28.59 5.45 5.11
N ILE A 451 28.14 5.93 3.95
CA ILE A 451 28.54 5.38 2.66
C ILE A 451 29.82 6.09 2.22
N ILE A 452 30.86 5.32 1.95
CA ILE A 452 32.17 5.82 1.53
C ILE A 452 32.46 5.35 0.10
N GLY A 453 33.02 6.25 -0.72
CA GLY A 453 33.48 5.88 -2.07
C GLY A 453 33.24 6.98 -3.08
N LYS A 454 34.32 7.67 -3.47
CA LYS A 454 34.29 8.81 -4.40
C LYS A 454 33.73 8.46 -5.78
N ASN A 455 33.89 7.20 -6.19
CA ASN A 455 33.48 6.70 -7.50
C ASN A 455 32.10 6.01 -7.47
N ALA A 456 31.37 6.15 -6.37
CA ALA A 456 30.02 5.59 -6.24
C ALA A 456 28.98 6.71 -6.14
N ASP A 457 27.88 6.58 -6.86
CA ASP A 457 26.60 7.24 -6.61
C ASP A 457 25.74 6.28 -5.82
N ALA A 458 25.35 6.64 -4.61
CA ALA A 458 24.65 5.70 -3.72
C ALA A 458 23.57 6.37 -2.89
N GLU A 459 22.52 5.59 -2.64
CA GLU A 459 21.39 5.96 -1.81
C GLU A 459 21.30 5.00 -0.62
N LEU A 460 20.94 5.50 0.55
CA LEU A 460 20.70 4.70 1.74
C LEU A 460 19.29 5.00 2.26
N TYR A 461 18.57 3.95 2.57
CA TYR A 461 17.29 4.01 3.23
C TYR A 461 17.32 3.24 4.55
N CYS A 462 16.80 3.85 5.62
CA CYS A 462 16.67 3.25 6.95
C CYS A 462 15.19 2.90 7.20
N ASP A 463 14.86 1.60 7.19
CA ASP A 463 13.49 1.10 7.45
C ASP A 463 13.34 0.42 8.83
N GLY A 464 14.44 0.18 9.54
CA GLY A 464 14.47 -0.42 10.87
C GLY A 464 15.24 0.44 11.87
N GLY A 465 14.75 1.64 12.14
CA GLY A 465 15.35 2.67 13.00
C GLY A 465 15.04 4.06 12.47
N TYR A 466 15.68 5.07 13.04
CA TYR A 466 15.57 6.47 12.64
C TYR A 466 16.94 7.06 12.37
N LEU A 467 17.09 7.81 11.28
CA LEU A 467 18.29 8.62 11.05
C LEU A 467 18.18 9.88 11.89
N VAL A 468 19.25 10.21 12.63
CA VAL A 468 19.25 11.34 13.57
C VAL A 468 20.61 12.06 13.56
N ALA A 469 20.61 13.36 13.78
CA ALA A 469 21.85 14.09 14.05
C ALA A 469 22.36 13.78 15.47
N ASN A 470 23.68 13.84 15.68
CA ASN A 470 24.28 13.65 16.98
C ASN A 470 25.57 14.49 17.13
N ASP A 471 25.75 15.12 18.29
CA ASP A 471 26.91 15.98 18.60
C ASP A 471 28.25 15.23 18.69
N LEU A 472 28.24 13.90 18.81
CA LEU A 472 29.46 13.07 18.79
C LEU A 472 30.18 13.14 17.44
N ASN A 473 29.45 13.36 16.35
CA ASN A 473 30.01 13.65 15.04
C ASN A 473 29.06 14.53 14.22
N PRO A 474 29.15 15.86 14.37
CA PRO A 474 28.26 16.79 13.67
C PRO A 474 28.40 16.79 12.14
N ALA A 475 29.41 16.12 11.58
CA ALA A 475 29.58 15.99 10.14
C ALA A 475 28.58 14.96 9.53
N LEU A 476 27.99 14.09 10.35
CA LEU A 476 27.04 13.05 9.92
C LEU A 476 25.60 13.53 10.14
N GLN A 477 25.11 14.38 9.23
CA GLN A 477 23.76 14.96 9.26
C GLN A 477 23.15 15.05 7.84
N ASP A 478 23.48 14.08 6.98
CA ASP A 478 23.06 14.08 5.56
C ASP A 478 21.66 13.47 5.35
N ALA A 479 20.94 13.15 6.42
CA ALA A 479 19.64 12.52 6.32
C ALA A 479 18.54 13.50 5.89
N GLU A 480 17.67 13.05 4.99
CA GLU A 480 16.58 13.82 4.40
C GLU A 480 15.22 13.20 4.73
N CYS A 481 14.17 14.06 4.84
CA CYS A 481 12.77 13.67 5.00
C CYS A 481 12.08 13.58 3.64
N THR A 482 12.63 12.82 2.70
CA THR A 482 12.10 12.59 1.35
C THR A 482 11.98 11.09 1.07
N HIS A 483 11.39 10.70 -0.08
CA HIS A 483 11.22 9.28 -0.48
C HIS A 483 10.47 8.44 0.56
N ASN A 484 9.52 9.05 1.28
CA ASN A 484 8.82 8.41 2.40
C ASN A 484 7.32 8.17 2.14
N ILE A 485 6.91 8.12 0.87
CA ILE A 485 5.57 7.65 0.47
C ILE A 485 5.43 6.18 0.83
N ASN A 486 4.33 5.82 1.48
CA ASN A 486 4.06 4.43 1.83
C ASN A 486 3.64 3.57 0.63
N SER A 487 3.87 2.27 0.70
CA SER A 487 3.20 1.25 -0.11
C SER A 487 1.84 0.90 0.55
N PRO A 488 0.73 0.73 -0.21
CA PRO A 488 0.64 0.67 -1.67
C PRO A 488 0.43 2.02 -2.37
N SER A 489 0.44 3.15 -1.66
CA SER A 489 0.21 4.49 -2.22
C SER A 489 1.19 4.86 -3.33
N ALA A 490 2.40 4.27 -3.30
CA ALA A 490 3.42 4.42 -4.33
C ALA A 490 3.06 3.71 -5.65
N ALA A 491 2.05 2.81 -5.68
CA ALA A 491 1.65 2.11 -6.90
C ALA A 491 1.11 3.08 -7.97
N PRO A 492 1.35 2.81 -9.27
CA PRO A 492 0.87 3.67 -10.35
C PRO A 492 -0.65 3.81 -10.44
N SER A 493 -1.39 2.71 -10.19
CA SER A 493 -2.86 2.65 -10.27
C SER A 493 -3.58 3.11 -9.00
N VAL A 494 -2.85 3.35 -7.90
CA VAL A 494 -3.42 3.79 -6.63
C VAL A 494 -3.35 5.30 -6.51
N ILE A 495 -4.46 5.92 -6.13
CA ILE A 495 -4.52 7.36 -5.87
C ILE A 495 -3.92 7.64 -4.50
N CYS A 496 -2.75 8.26 -4.48
CA CYS A 496 -2.01 8.61 -3.27
C CYS A 496 -2.46 9.96 -2.72
N VAL A 497 -2.87 9.99 -1.46
CA VAL A 497 -3.44 11.18 -0.83
C VAL A 497 -2.58 11.67 0.32
N GLY A 498 -2.07 12.90 0.20
CA GLY A 498 -1.42 13.64 1.28
C GLY A 498 -2.43 14.48 2.10
N ALA A 499 -2.00 14.96 3.25
CA ALA A 499 -2.84 15.67 4.22
C ALA A 499 -2.58 17.18 4.28
N ASN A 500 -3.65 17.99 4.18
CA ASN A 500 -3.64 19.41 4.48
C ASN A 500 -4.19 19.70 5.90
N SER A 501 -3.72 20.78 6.52
CA SER A 501 -4.16 21.23 7.83
C SER A 501 -5.18 22.36 7.72
N TYR A 502 -6.39 22.18 8.28
CA TYR A 502 -7.47 23.17 8.27
C TYR A 502 -7.99 23.53 9.66
N ARG A 503 -7.79 22.68 10.64
CA ARG A 503 -8.24 22.91 12.01
C ARG A 503 -7.08 22.70 12.97
N GLN A 504 -6.65 23.77 13.64
CA GLN A 504 -5.61 23.69 14.66
C GLN A 504 -6.19 23.53 16.07
N ASN A 505 -7.45 23.95 16.26
CA ASN A 505 -8.09 23.95 17.56
C ASN A 505 -9.51 23.38 17.49
N PHE A 506 -9.92 22.70 18.55
CA PHE A 506 -11.32 22.28 18.79
C PHE A 506 -11.62 22.26 20.29
N GLU A 507 -12.88 22.37 20.64
CA GLU A 507 -13.36 22.19 22.00
C GLU A 507 -13.74 20.72 22.18
N ASN A 508 -13.26 20.09 23.27
CA ASN A 508 -13.59 18.71 23.58
C ASN A 508 -14.93 18.63 24.37
N TYR A 509 -15.42 17.40 24.60
CA TYR A 509 -16.68 17.14 25.31
C TYR A 509 -16.70 17.65 26.78
N LEU A 510 -15.54 17.99 27.35
CA LEU A 510 -15.40 18.61 28.68
C LEU A 510 -15.41 20.13 28.64
N GLY A 511 -15.41 20.74 27.45
CA GLY A 511 -15.31 22.19 27.27
C GLY A 511 -13.86 22.70 27.24
N ASP A 512 -12.86 21.83 27.19
CA ASP A 512 -11.45 22.21 27.10
C ASP A 512 -11.05 22.51 25.65
N LEU A 513 -10.38 23.66 25.44
CA LEU A 513 -9.78 23.98 24.16
C LEU A 513 -8.55 23.09 23.95
N ARG A 514 -8.60 22.24 22.91
CA ARG A 514 -7.49 21.41 22.47
C ARG A 514 -6.81 22.08 21.29
N THR A 515 -5.48 22.20 21.37
CA THR A 515 -4.65 22.73 20.29
C THR A 515 -3.72 21.65 19.78
N TYR A 516 -3.75 21.43 18.46
CA TYR A 516 -2.88 20.49 17.79
C TYR A 516 -2.35 21.15 16.52
N ASP A 517 -1.18 21.79 16.65
CA ASP A 517 -0.54 22.56 15.59
C ASP A 517 0.41 21.65 14.78
N MET A 518 -0.08 21.19 13.64
CA MET A 518 0.64 20.32 12.71
C MET A 518 0.73 20.95 11.32
N GLY A 519 0.93 22.24 11.26
CA GLY A 519 1.03 23.03 10.03
C GLY A 519 0.02 24.16 9.97
N THR A 520 0.22 25.06 9.02
CA THR A 520 -0.63 26.27 8.86
C THR A 520 -1.92 25.94 8.11
N ASN A 521 -2.95 26.74 8.35
CA ASN A 521 -4.28 26.55 7.81
C ASN A 521 -4.31 26.52 6.27
N GLY A 522 -4.75 25.39 5.71
CA GLY A 522 -4.85 25.14 4.28
C GLY A 522 -3.56 24.61 3.62
N GLN A 523 -2.44 24.58 4.33
CA GLN A 523 -1.18 24.02 3.83
C GLN A 523 -1.01 22.55 4.24
N ARG A 524 0.01 21.91 3.68
CA ARG A 524 0.39 20.53 4.00
C ARG A 524 0.65 20.38 5.50
N GLY A 525 0.05 19.37 6.11
CA GLY A 525 0.45 18.94 7.45
C GLY A 525 1.91 18.46 7.41
N GLU A 526 2.74 18.95 8.32
CA GLU A 526 4.19 18.66 8.30
C GLU A 526 4.50 17.16 8.34
N TYR A 527 3.64 16.39 9.02
CA TYR A 527 3.73 14.93 9.10
C TYR A 527 3.47 14.22 7.75
N SER A 528 2.72 14.84 6.83
CA SER A 528 2.35 14.18 5.57
C SER A 528 3.57 13.79 4.77
N SER A 529 3.68 12.52 4.43
CA SER A 529 4.76 11.96 3.61
C SER A 529 4.87 12.64 2.25
N VAL A 530 6.08 12.66 1.71
CA VAL A 530 6.43 13.35 0.47
C VAL A 530 7.23 12.42 -0.45
N GLY A 531 7.11 12.68 -1.76
CA GLY A 531 7.89 11.99 -2.77
C GLY A 531 9.33 12.48 -2.92
N PRO A 532 9.95 12.11 -4.04
CA PRO A 532 9.43 11.21 -5.07
C PRO A 532 9.34 9.76 -4.60
N THR A 533 8.74 8.88 -5.42
CA THR A 533 8.93 7.43 -5.30
C THR A 533 10.34 7.04 -5.75
N PHE A 534 10.81 5.84 -5.40
CA PHE A 534 12.17 5.40 -5.78
C PHE A 534 12.36 5.16 -7.29
N ASP A 535 11.29 5.08 -8.07
CA ASP A 535 11.31 5.10 -9.53
C ASP A 535 11.12 6.51 -10.12
N GLY A 536 11.20 7.56 -9.28
CA GLY A 536 11.21 8.97 -9.66
C GLY A 536 9.85 9.58 -9.99
N ARG A 537 8.72 8.89 -9.75
CA ARG A 537 7.39 9.45 -9.95
C ARG A 537 7.04 10.45 -8.85
N ILE A 538 6.30 11.49 -9.24
CA ILE A 538 5.75 12.46 -8.31
C ILE A 538 4.60 11.79 -7.52
N LYS A 539 4.70 11.83 -6.20
CA LYS A 539 3.67 11.49 -5.23
C LYS A 539 3.79 12.49 -4.05
N PRO A 540 2.70 12.77 -3.30
CA PRO A 540 1.34 12.25 -3.48
C PRO A 540 0.73 12.72 -4.81
N ASP A 541 -0.39 12.11 -5.23
CA ASP A 541 -1.12 12.56 -6.40
C ASP A 541 -1.95 13.81 -6.08
N VAL A 542 -2.54 13.85 -4.89
CA VAL A 542 -3.48 14.90 -4.48
C VAL A 542 -3.48 15.05 -2.96
N MET A 543 -3.92 16.20 -2.48
CA MET A 543 -4.09 16.51 -1.07
C MET A 543 -5.58 16.53 -0.70
N ALA A 544 -5.87 16.18 0.56
CA ALA A 544 -7.17 16.40 1.17
C ALA A 544 -7.01 16.83 2.64
N PRO A 545 -8.04 17.37 3.30
CA PRO A 545 -7.97 17.68 4.72
C PRO A 545 -7.64 16.46 5.57
N GLY A 546 -6.65 16.56 6.45
CA GLY A 546 -6.18 15.45 7.29
C GLY A 546 -5.76 15.84 8.70
N THR A 547 -6.09 17.04 9.21
CA THR A 547 -5.73 17.47 10.56
C THR A 547 -6.97 17.79 11.38
N ASN A 548 -7.07 17.23 12.59
CA ASN A 548 -8.21 17.35 13.51
C ASN A 548 -9.57 17.09 12.84
N VAL A 549 -9.77 15.96 12.17
CA VAL A 549 -11.03 15.47 11.57
C VAL A 549 -11.97 14.98 12.64
N ILE A 550 -13.15 15.41 12.63
CA ILE A 550 -14.13 14.90 13.55
C ILE A 550 -14.95 13.83 12.85
N SER A 551 -14.93 12.63 13.42
CA SER A 551 -15.66 11.48 12.88
C SER A 551 -16.11 10.52 13.98
N SER A 552 -16.78 9.44 13.60
CA SER A 552 -17.26 8.41 14.53
C SER A 552 -16.10 7.70 15.26
N TYR A 553 -16.34 7.34 16.53
CA TYR A 553 -15.36 6.66 17.37
C TYR A 553 -15.94 5.41 18.00
N SER A 554 -15.13 4.34 18.14
CA SER A 554 -15.62 3.04 18.61
C SER A 554 -16.17 3.11 20.03
N SER A 555 -17.44 2.75 20.22
CA SER A 555 -18.08 2.65 21.53
C SER A 555 -17.47 1.55 22.38
N TYR A 556 -16.93 0.50 21.77
CA TYR A 556 -16.26 -0.60 22.46
C TYR A 556 -14.91 -0.18 23.05
N TYR A 557 -14.18 0.67 22.34
CA TYR A 557 -12.96 1.28 22.83
C TYR A 557 -13.24 2.18 24.04
N LEU A 558 -14.24 3.06 23.95
CA LEU A 558 -14.65 3.92 25.05
C LEU A 558 -15.02 3.13 26.32
N GLU A 559 -15.73 2.02 26.15
CA GLU A 559 -16.12 1.14 27.26
C GLU A 559 -14.91 0.44 27.88
N LYS A 560 -13.97 -0.03 27.05
CA LYS A 560 -12.78 -0.74 27.51
C LYS A 560 -11.69 0.18 28.09
N HIS A 561 -11.55 1.39 27.54
CA HIS A 561 -10.49 2.33 27.86
C HIS A 561 -10.99 3.71 28.33
N PRO A 562 -11.88 3.82 29.34
CA PRO A 562 -12.54 5.07 29.70
C PRO A 562 -11.59 6.16 30.26
N GLN A 563 -10.31 5.82 30.47
CA GLN A 563 -9.27 6.75 30.95
C GLN A 563 -8.14 6.98 29.93
N ALA A 564 -8.30 6.53 28.70
CA ALA A 564 -7.29 6.72 27.68
C ALA A 564 -7.15 8.22 27.32
N SER A 565 -5.94 8.64 27.01
CA SER A 565 -5.64 10.05 26.75
C SER A 565 -6.24 10.59 25.44
N ASP A 566 -6.47 9.72 24.47
CA ASP A 566 -7.07 10.03 23.17
C ASP A 566 -8.58 10.34 23.26
N ILE A 567 -9.28 9.87 24.31
CA ILE A 567 -10.67 10.27 24.61
C ILE A 567 -10.76 11.78 24.90
N LEU A 568 -9.67 12.44 25.33
CA LEU A 568 -9.64 13.89 25.46
C LEU A 568 -9.75 14.62 24.10
N SER A 569 -9.69 13.91 22.99
CA SER A 569 -9.98 14.40 21.65
C SER A 569 -11.44 14.18 21.23
N ASP A 570 -12.28 13.57 22.07
CA ASP A 570 -13.72 13.51 21.81
C ASP A 570 -14.33 14.92 21.88
N VAL A 571 -15.10 15.27 20.88
CA VAL A 571 -15.79 16.58 20.82
C VAL A 571 -17.21 16.49 21.36
N ALA A 572 -17.81 15.30 21.32
CA ALA A 572 -19.14 15.04 21.90
C ALA A 572 -19.34 13.56 22.18
N HIS A 573 -20.07 13.25 23.26
CA HIS A 573 -20.62 11.93 23.55
C HIS A 573 -22.13 11.94 23.35
N PHE A 574 -22.71 10.82 22.93
CA PHE A 574 -24.15 10.67 22.76
C PHE A 574 -24.58 9.20 22.95
N ASP A 575 -25.83 9.01 23.40
CA ASP A 575 -26.37 7.68 23.62
C ASP A 575 -27.28 7.22 22.48
N PHE A 576 -27.12 5.97 22.05
CA PHE A 576 -28.00 5.33 21.08
C PHE A 576 -28.17 3.86 21.43
N GLN A 577 -29.44 3.38 21.50
CA GLN A 577 -29.82 2.01 21.82
C GLN A 577 -29.12 1.43 23.07
N GLY A 578 -28.89 2.26 24.09
CA GLY A 578 -28.31 1.87 25.39
C GLY A 578 -26.78 1.74 25.41
N ARG A 579 -26.09 2.25 24.40
CA ARG A 579 -24.64 2.35 24.33
C ARG A 579 -24.22 3.78 24.08
N THR A 580 -23.11 4.20 24.68
CA THR A 580 -22.51 5.54 24.48
C THR A 580 -21.52 5.51 23.33
N TYR A 581 -21.65 6.46 22.41
CA TYR A 581 -20.79 6.67 21.25
C TYR A 581 -20.14 8.05 21.34
N ALA A 582 -19.09 8.27 20.56
CA ALA A 582 -18.43 9.58 20.49
C ALA A 582 -18.18 10.03 19.05
N TRP A 583 -18.01 11.35 18.95
CA TRP A 583 -17.37 12.02 17.83
C TRP A 583 -15.99 12.45 18.30
N ASN A 584 -14.94 11.96 17.66
CA ASN A 584 -13.56 12.17 18.05
C ASN A 584 -12.79 12.93 16.99
N ALA A 585 -11.86 13.79 17.40
CA ALA A 585 -10.99 14.56 16.51
C ALA A 585 -9.59 13.93 16.42
N ASN A 586 -9.15 13.64 15.22
CA ASN A 586 -7.89 12.93 14.97
C ASN A 586 -7.09 13.51 13.79
N SER A 587 -5.79 13.14 13.57
CA SER A 587 -4.91 13.73 12.56
C SER A 587 -4.00 12.72 11.83
N GLY A 588 -3.94 12.77 10.50
CA GLY A 588 -3.12 11.89 9.67
C GLY A 588 -3.52 11.88 8.18
N THR A 589 -2.68 11.33 7.32
CA THR A 589 -3.03 11.07 5.91
C THR A 589 -4.12 10.01 5.77
N SER A 590 -4.29 9.18 6.79
CA SER A 590 -5.34 8.18 6.87
C SER A 590 -6.75 8.74 6.86
N MET A 591 -6.93 10.02 7.19
CA MET A 591 -8.21 10.70 7.12
C MET A 591 -8.36 11.48 5.84
N ALA A 592 -7.26 11.97 5.31
CA ALA A 592 -7.23 12.58 3.99
C ALA A 592 -7.65 11.57 2.90
N SER A 593 -7.18 10.31 3.00
CA SER A 593 -7.52 9.23 2.06
C SER A 593 -9.03 8.97 1.96
N PRO A 594 -9.77 8.68 3.05
CA PRO A 594 -11.21 8.43 2.97
C PRO A 594 -12.00 9.67 2.52
N ILE A 595 -11.55 10.86 2.84
CA ILE A 595 -12.15 12.11 2.34
C ILE A 595 -12.00 12.20 0.81
N ALA A 596 -10.80 11.95 0.28
CA ALA A 596 -10.58 11.92 -1.16
C ALA A 596 -11.36 10.79 -1.84
N ALA A 597 -11.41 9.60 -1.24
CA ALA A 597 -12.22 8.49 -1.73
C ALA A 597 -13.71 8.84 -1.75
N GLY A 598 -14.20 9.57 -0.76
CA GLY A 598 -15.56 10.09 -0.74
C GLY A 598 -15.84 11.05 -1.90
N VAL A 599 -14.91 11.94 -2.23
CA VAL A 599 -15.02 12.81 -3.42
C VAL A 599 -15.08 11.99 -4.70
N ILE A 600 -14.23 10.96 -4.81
CA ILE A 600 -14.23 10.06 -5.98
C ILE A 600 -15.53 9.26 -6.05
N ALA A 601 -16.15 8.89 -4.92
CA ALA A 601 -17.49 8.27 -4.90
C ALA A 601 -18.56 9.20 -5.50
N LEU A 602 -18.51 10.52 -5.24
CA LEU A 602 -19.41 11.47 -5.90
C LEU A 602 -19.17 11.52 -7.41
N TRP A 603 -17.93 11.40 -7.85
CA TRP A 603 -17.56 11.34 -9.27
C TRP A 603 -18.03 10.03 -9.93
N LEU A 604 -17.91 8.89 -9.23
CA LEU A 604 -18.43 7.60 -9.69
C LEU A 604 -19.96 7.59 -9.78
N GLN A 605 -20.67 8.30 -8.91
CA GLN A 605 -22.12 8.51 -9.06
C GLN A 605 -22.45 9.25 -10.35
N ALA A 606 -21.60 10.18 -10.80
CA ALA A 606 -21.77 10.91 -12.05
C ALA A 606 -21.33 10.10 -13.27
N CYS A 607 -20.27 9.32 -13.15
CA CYS A 607 -19.69 8.48 -14.20
C CYS A 607 -19.20 7.14 -13.62
N PRO A 608 -20.05 6.09 -13.61
CA PRO A 608 -19.77 4.81 -12.97
C PRO A 608 -18.59 4.01 -13.54
N THR A 609 -18.10 4.38 -14.71
CA THR A 609 -17.02 3.66 -15.41
C THR A 609 -15.67 4.37 -15.38
N LEU A 610 -15.50 5.38 -14.50
CA LEU A 610 -14.20 6.03 -14.34
C LEU A 610 -13.11 5.00 -14.02
N THR A 611 -11.97 5.15 -14.67
CA THR A 611 -10.76 4.39 -14.38
C THR A 611 -9.84 5.18 -13.45
N PRO A 612 -8.82 4.57 -12.81
CA PRO A 612 -7.79 5.31 -12.07
C PRO A 612 -7.14 6.42 -12.91
N HIS A 613 -6.89 6.16 -14.18
CA HIS A 613 -6.35 7.16 -15.11
C HIS A 613 -7.32 8.34 -15.33
N ASP A 614 -8.63 8.08 -15.45
CA ASP A 614 -9.62 9.15 -15.56
C ASP A 614 -9.69 9.99 -14.29
N VAL A 615 -9.63 9.35 -13.12
CA VAL A 615 -9.58 10.04 -11.82
C VAL A 615 -8.33 10.93 -11.76
N MET A 616 -7.16 10.43 -12.16
CA MET A 616 -5.93 11.23 -12.22
C MET A 616 -6.05 12.41 -13.18
N ARG A 617 -6.71 12.24 -14.32
CA ARG A 617 -6.97 13.31 -15.26
C ARG A 617 -7.90 14.37 -14.66
N ILE A 618 -8.97 13.99 -13.97
CA ILE A 618 -9.85 14.92 -13.24
C ILE A 618 -9.04 15.69 -12.20
N ILE A 619 -8.25 14.99 -11.37
CA ILE A 619 -7.38 15.58 -10.35
C ILE A 619 -6.45 16.62 -10.97
N SER A 620 -5.77 16.28 -12.06
CA SER A 620 -4.79 17.17 -12.71
C SER A 620 -5.38 18.49 -13.22
N HIS A 621 -6.67 18.48 -13.61
CA HIS A 621 -7.35 19.64 -14.18
C HIS A 621 -8.13 20.45 -13.15
N THR A 622 -8.55 19.84 -12.03
CA THR A 622 -9.55 20.45 -11.14
C THR A 622 -9.06 20.67 -9.72
N SER A 623 -7.89 20.15 -9.35
CA SER A 623 -7.33 20.33 -8.02
C SER A 623 -6.96 21.80 -7.77
N ARG A 624 -7.20 22.23 -6.54
CA ARG A 624 -6.89 23.59 -6.09
C ARG A 624 -5.41 23.70 -5.70
N ARG A 625 -4.69 24.62 -6.33
CA ARG A 625 -3.30 24.91 -5.93
C ARG A 625 -3.31 25.66 -4.62
N VAL A 626 -2.80 25.03 -3.56
CA VAL A 626 -2.84 25.57 -2.19
C VAL A 626 -1.70 26.54 -1.92
N ASP A 627 -0.51 26.27 -2.44
CA ASP A 627 0.63 27.18 -2.35
C ASP A 627 0.93 27.79 -3.73
N PRO A 628 0.64 29.07 -3.93
CA PRO A 628 0.86 29.74 -5.22
C PRO A 628 2.34 29.97 -5.56
N THR A 629 3.26 29.74 -4.62
CA THR A 629 4.70 29.89 -4.84
C THR A 629 5.34 28.67 -5.49
N LEU A 630 4.64 27.53 -5.49
CA LEU A 630 5.12 26.27 -6.03
C LEU A 630 4.57 26.02 -7.44
N SER A 631 5.37 25.31 -8.24
CA SER A 631 4.88 24.68 -9.47
C SER A 631 4.16 23.38 -9.18
N TYR A 632 3.16 23.02 -10.01
CA TYR A 632 2.38 21.79 -9.86
C TYR A 632 2.44 20.96 -11.16
N PRO A 633 2.49 19.60 -11.09
CA PRO A 633 2.57 18.82 -9.84
C PRO A 633 3.97 18.88 -9.19
N ASN A 634 4.04 18.57 -7.87
CA ASN A 634 5.29 18.48 -7.12
C ASN A 634 5.21 17.42 -6.00
N ASN A 635 6.35 17.05 -5.44
CA ASN A 635 6.45 15.99 -4.43
C ASN A 635 5.87 16.33 -3.05
N LEU A 636 5.44 17.57 -2.82
CA LEU A 636 4.83 17.99 -1.56
C LEU A 636 3.31 17.96 -1.60
N TYR A 637 2.71 18.31 -2.74
CA TYR A 637 1.27 18.53 -2.89
C TYR A 637 0.64 17.76 -4.06
N GLY A 638 1.40 17.03 -4.86
CA GLY A 638 0.92 16.45 -6.11
C GLY A 638 0.35 17.52 -7.04
N TYR A 639 -0.86 17.33 -7.51
CA TYR A 639 -1.60 18.30 -8.33
C TYR A 639 -2.31 19.41 -7.50
N GLY A 640 -2.25 19.33 -6.17
CA GLY A 640 -2.93 20.26 -5.24
C GLY A 640 -4.05 19.56 -4.46
N GLU A 641 -5.01 20.31 -3.91
CA GLU A 641 -6.11 19.78 -3.12
C GLU A 641 -7.28 19.35 -4.00
N ILE A 642 -7.83 18.16 -3.74
CA ILE A 642 -8.97 17.58 -4.46
C ILE A 642 -10.22 18.50 -4.35
N ASN A 643 -10.99 18.62 -5.42
CA ASN A 643 -12.18 19.48 -5.47
C ASN A 643 -13.39 18.73 -6.04
N ALA A 644 -14.31 18.33 -5.16
CA ALA A 644 -15.49 17.55 -5.51
C ALA A 644 -16.36 18.24 -6.58
N TYR A 645 -16.64 19.54 -6.39
CA TYR A 645 -17.52 20.28 -7.27
C TYR A 645 -16.88 20.55 -8.66
N ALA A 646 -15.63 21.00 -8.67
CA ALA A 646 -14.93 21.22 -9.93
C ALA A 646 -14.76 19.93 -10.74
N GLY A 647 -14.49 18.80 -10.06
CA GLY A 647 -14.45 17.50 -10.72
C GLY A 647 -15.80 17.09 -11.34
N LEU A 648 -16.92 17.32 -10.66
CA LEU A 648 -18.25 17.07 -11.21
C LEU A 648 -18.54 17.95 -12.42
N LEU A 649 -18.22 19.25 -12.35
CA LEU A 649 -18.37 20.15 -13.50
C LEU A 649 -17.55 19.67 -14.72
N TYR A 650 -16.30 19.23 -14.47
CA TYR A 650 -15.42 18.69 -15.49
C TYR A 650 -15.98 17.41 -16.12
N ILE A 651 -16.43 16.45 -15.31
CA ILE A 651 -17.01 15.16 -15.76
C ILE A 651 -18.27 15.41 -16.61
N LEU A 652 -19.10 16.38 -16.20
CA LEU A 652 -20.37 16.70 -16.86
C LEU A 652 -20.22 17.71 -18.02
N GLY A 653 -19.01 18.22 -18.27
CA GLY A 653 -18.75 19.19 -19.34
C GLY A 653 -19.46 20.54 -19.15
N ILE A 654 -19.71 20.97 -17.90
CA ILE A 654 -20.49 22.16 -17.57
C ILE A 654 -19.61 23.41 -17.40
N ASP A 655 -18.33 23.24 -17.11
CA ASP A 655 -17.41 24.34 -16.75
C ASP A 655 -16.69 24.98 -17.94
N GLY A 656 -16.97 24.51 -19.17
CA GLY A 656 -16.28 24.93 -20.38
C GLY A 656 -14.86 24.35 -20.56
N VAL A 657 -14.35 23.61 -19.58
CA VAL A 657 -13.21 22.71 -19.73
C VAL A 657 -13.74 21.46 -20.44
N THR A 658 -13.10 21.03 -21.51
CA THR A 658 -13.51 19.84 -22.25
C THR A 658 -13.56 18.65 -21.29
N GLY A 659 -14.77 18.29 -20.88
CA GLY A 659 -15.01 17.13 -20.00
C GLY A 659 -14.49 15.85 -20.64
N ILE A 660 -14.33 14.81 -19.86
CA ILE A 660 -14.13 13.46 -20.36
C ILE A 660 -15.43 13.09 -21.10
N SER A 661 -15.51 13.40 -22.38
CA SER A 661 -16.54 12.81 -23.20
C SER A 661 -16.22 11.33 -23.38
N HIS A 662 -16.78 10.48 -22.54
CA HIS A 662 -17.05 9.10 -22.92
C HIS A 662 -18.19 9.14 -23.96
N SER A 663 -17.98 9.82 -25.07
CA SER A 663 -18.74 9.52 -26.24
C SER A 663 -18.17 8.22 -26.79
N THR A 664 -18.79 7.07 -26.47
CA THR A 664 -18.89 6.06 -27.53
C THR A 664 -19.28 6.86 -28.75
N PRO A 665 -18.47 6.87 -29.82
CA PRO A 665 -18.79 7.64 -31.00
C PRO A 665 -20.19 7.20 -31.44
N HIS A 666 -21.18 8.10 -31.37
CA HIS A 666 -22.56 7.72 -31.59
C HIS A 666 -22.76 7.15 -33.00
N ASP A 667 -21.86 7.46 -33.91
CA ASP A 667 -21.98 7.15 -35.33
C ASP A 667 -20.88 6.22 -35.89
N VAL A 668 -19.99 5.67 -35.02
CA VAL A 668 -19.02 4.64 -35.40
C VAL A 668 -18.92 3.55 -34.35
N ALA A 669 -19.14 2.29 -34.73
CA ALA A 669 -18.88 1.12 -33.89
C ALA A 669 -17.49 0.57 -34.23
N ILE A 670 -16.67 0.35 -33.17
CA ILE A 670 -15.32 -0.20 -33.31
C ILE A 670 -15.31 -1.62 -32.72
N SER A 671 -14.84 -2.58 -33.47
CA SER A 671 -14.78 -3.99 -33.03
C SER A 671 -13.46 -4.64 -33.43
N PRO A 672 -12.89 -5.52 -32.58
CA PRO A 672 -11.70 -6.28 -32.92
C PRO A 672 -12.03 -7.39 -33.92
N LEU A 673 -11.10 -7.64 -34.84
CA LEU A 673 -11.06 -8.81 -35.73
C LEU A 673 -9.84 -9.67 -35.40
N SER A 674 -9.88 -10.94 -35.78
CA SER A 674 -8.72 -11.82 -35.66
C SER A 674 -7.51 -11.30 -36.44
N GLY A 675 -6.29 -11.60 -35.94
CA GLY A 675 -5.04 -11.20 -36.57
C GLY A 675 -4.68 -9.72 -36.34
N GLY A 676 -5.06 -9.14 -35.21
CA GLY A 676 -4.67 -7.77 -34.82
C GLY A 676 -5.29 -6.68 -35.69
N ARG A 677 -6.54 -6.84 -36.12
CA ARG A 677 -7.26 -5.89 -36.94
C ARG A 677 -8.39 -5.23 -36.17
N LEU A 678 -8.71 -3.99 -36.53
CA LEU A 678 -9.88 -3.23 -36.03
C LEU A 678 -10.83 -2.97 -37.17
N LYS A 679 -12.11 -3.22 -36.93
CA LYS A 679 -13.20 -2.86 -37.88
C LYS A 679 -13.96 -1.66 -37.33
N PHE A 680 -14.08 -0.65 -38.11
CA PHE A 680 -14.91 0.54 -37.89
C PHE A 680 -16.17 0.40 -38.78
N VAL A 681 -17.34 0.56 -38.19
CA VAL A 681 -18.63 0.55 -38.89
C VAL A 681 -19.29 1.90 -38.66
N PHE A 682 -19.62 2.63 -39.72
CA PHE A 682 -20.15 3.99 -39.68
C PHE A 682 -21.66 3.96 -39.86
N ALA A 683 -22.39 4.69 -39.02
CA ALA A 683 -23.84 4.87 -39.18
C ALA A 683 -24.19 5.75 -40.42
N SER A 684 -23.28 6.67 -40.75
CA SER A 684 -23.30 7.46 -42.00
C SER A 684 -21.86 7.61 -42.49
N LEU A 685 -21.67 7.84 -43.81
CA LEU A 685 -20.31 7.94 -44.36
C LEU A 685 -19.70 9.29 -43.98
N PRO A 686 -18.51 9.33 -43.33
CA PRO A 686 -17.83 10.58 -43.02
C PRO A 686 -17.45 11.37 -44.27
N SER A 687 -17.59 12.69 -44.21
CA SER A 687 -17.25 13.60 -45.32
C SER A 687 -15.78 14.04 -45.32
N GLN A 688 -15.05 13.78 -44.21
CA GLN A 688 -13.64 14.12 -44.02
C GLN A 688 -12.82 12.92 -43.58
N SER A 689 -11.49 13.05 -43.64
CA SER A 689 -10.55 12.05 -43.16
C SER A 689 -10.66 11.91 -41.64
N LEU A 690 -10.70 10.68 -41.13
CA LEU A 690 -10.66 10.35 -39.73
C LEU A 690 -9.26 9.83 -39.32
N THR A 691 -8.88 10.08 -38.10
CA THR A 691 -7.64 9.51 -37.52
C THR A 691 -7.98 8.57 -36.39
N ALA A 692 -7.52 7.32 -36.49
CA ALA A 692 -7.58 6.37 -35.40
C ALA A 692 -6.21 6.27 -34.74
N THR A 693 -6.14 6.58 -33.45
CA THR A 693 -4.93 6.46 -32.65
C THR A 693 -5.13 5.37 -31.58
N VAL A 694 -4.21 4.44 -31.52
CA VAL A 694 -4.24 3.29 -30.57
C VAL A 694 -3.19 3.53 -29.50
N TYR A 695 -3.61 3.49 -28.27
CA TYR A 695 -2.74 3.67 -27.11
C TYR A 695 -2.64 2.38 -26.31
N SER A 696 -1.48 2.14 -25.67
CA SER A 696 -1.35 1.21 -24.57
C SER A 696 -2.11 1.72 -23.35
N LEU A 697 -2.38 0.87 -22.38
CA LEU A 697 -2.97 1.29 -21.09
C LEU A 697 -2.07 2.29 -20.32
N SER A 698 -0.76 2.31 -20.60
CA SER A 698 0.18 3.30 -20.07
C SER A 698 0.17 4.64 -20.82
N GLY A 699 -0.74 4.84 -21.79
CA GLY A 699 -0.87 6.08 -22.54
C GLY A 699 0.10 6.26 -23.71
N ASN A 700 1.00 5.29 -23.96
CA ASN A 700 1.92 5.36 -25.11
C ASN A 700 1.17 5.06 -26.41
N ILE A 701 1.45 5.86 -27.45
CA ILE A 701 0.92 5.61 -28.80
C ILE A 701 1.56 4.31 -29.33
N ILE A 702 0.72 3.32 -29.64
CA ILE A 702 1.11 2.08 -30.31
C ILE A 702 1.07 2.26 -31.83
N ASP A 703 0.04 2.95 -32.31
CA ASP A 703 -0.20 3.21 -33.72
C ASP A 703 -1.09 4.43 -33.93
N SER A 704 -0.96 5.11 -35.07
CA SER A 704 -1.85 6.21 -35.46
C SER A 704 -1.98 6.24 -36.96
N GLN A 705 -3.20 6.04 -37.49
CA GLN A 705 -3.48 5.98 -38.91
C GLN A 705 -4.64 6.93 -39.28
N SER A 706 -4.42 7.74 -40.31
CA SER A 706 -5.46 8.56 -40.89
C SER A 706 -6.01 7.87 -42.15
N PHE A 707 -7.33 7.87 -42.30
CA PHE A 707 -8.00 7.20 -43.39
C PHE A 707 -9.29 7.95 -43.80
N MET A 708 -9.65 7.83 -45.04
CA MET A 708 -10.91 8.33 -45.57
C MET A 708 -11.82 7.14 -45.85
N PRO A 709 -12.91 6.94 -45.08
CA PRO A 709 -13.85 5.86 -45.36
C PRO A 709 -14.55 6.06 -46.69
N THR A 710 -14.52 5.04 -47.55
CA THR A 710 -15.20 5.01 -48.86
C THR A 710 -16.41 4.05 -48.88
N ALA A 711 -16.67 3.38 -47.75
CA ALA A 711 -17.76 2.45 -47.54
C ALA A 711 -18.21 2.50 -46.08
N ASP A 712 -19.36 1.90 -45.76
CA ASP A 712 -19.97 1.85 -44.42
C ASP A 712 -19.10 1.15 -43.36
N SER A 713 -17.98 0.56 -43.76
CA SER A 713 -16.99 0.02 -42.86
C SER A 713 -15.57 0.17 -43.38
N HIS A 714 -14.62 0.33 -42.45
CA HIS A 714 -13.20 0.41 -42.70
C HIS A 714 -12.43 -0.55 -41.77
N VAL A 715 -11.35 -1.18 -42.25
CA VAL A 715 -10.54 -2.10 -41.46
C VAL A 715 -9.12 -1.58 -41.41
N LEU A 716 -8.60 -1.37 -40.18
CA LEU A 716 -7.19 -1.06 -39.92
C LEU A 716 -6.44 -2.31 -39.48
N GLN A 717 -5.21 -2.46 -39.96
CA GLN A 717 -4.25 -3.46 -39.49
C GLN A 717 -3.37 -2.80 -38.43
N LEU A 718 -3.34 -3.36 -37.24
CA LEU A 718 -2.46 -2.90 -36.17
C LEU A 718 -1.07 -3.58 -36.25
N PRO A 719 -0.01 -2.94 -35.74
CA PRO A 719 1.30 -3.54 -35.66
C PRO A 719 1.30 -4.74 -34.71
N ALA A 720 2.28 -5.65 -34.90
CA ALA A 720 2.38 -6.86 -34.08
C ALA A 720 2.61 -6.60 -32.58
N SER A 721 3.03 -5.40 -32.22
CA SER A 721 3.14 -4.90 -30.83
C SER A 721 1.80 -4.63 -30.17
N ALA A 722 0.72 -4.41 -30.94
CA ALA A 722 -0.61 -4.20 -30.41
C ALA A 722 -1.21 -5.55 -29.96
N SER A 723 -1.22 -5.81 -28.65
CA SER A 723 -1.82 -7.01 -28.06
C SER A 723 -2.36 -6.69 -26.67
N GLY A 724 -3.36 -7.47 -26.22
CA GLY A 724 -4.01 -7.22 -24.95
C GLY A 724 -5.08 -6.13 -25.03
N VAL A 725 -5.30 -5.40 -23.94
CA VAL A 725 -6.28 -4.29 -23.92
C VAL A 725 -5.61 -3.02 -24.38
N VAL A 726 -6.24 -2.31 -25.31
CA VAL A 726 -5.79 -1.03 -25.87
C VAL A 726 -6.91 -0.01 -25.86
N VAL A 727 -6.57 1.27 -25.82
CA VAL A 727 -7.51 2.37 -26.05
C VAL A 727 -7.45 2.77 -27.52
N VAL A 728 -8.55 2.71 -28.20
CA VAL A 728 -8.68 3.19 -29.58
C VAL A 728 -9.42 4.51 -29.55
N GLN A 729 -8.73 5.60 -29.89
CA GLN A 729 -9.31 6.93 -30.05
C GLN A 729 -9.57 7.19 -31.54
N ILE A 730 -10.74 7.68 -31.85
CA ILE A 730 -11.06 8.20 -33.20
C ILE A 730 -11.24 9.71 -33.10
N SER A 731 -10.71 10.43 -34.08
CA SER A 731 -10.82 11.88 -34.19
C SER A 731 -11.10 12.29 -35.64
N GLY A 732 -12.00 13.25 -35.79
CA GLY A 732 -12.46 13.76 -37.10
C GLY A 732 -13.54 14.80 -36.90
N GLU A 733 -14.60 14.75 -37.74
CA GLU A 733 -15.80 15.57 -37.56
C GLU A 733 -16.43 15.31 -36.18
N ASN A 734 -17.09 16.29 -35.57
CA ASN A 734 -17.58 16.24 -34.18
C ASN A 734 -18.39 14.98 -33.82
N GLN A 735 -19.15 14.43 -34.77
CA GLN A 735 -19.96 13.22 -34.57
C GLN A 735 -19.15 11.92 -34.58
N TYR A 736 -17.88 11.96 -35.03
CA TYR A 736 -16.97 10.81 -35.08
C TYR A 736 -15.79 10.95 -34.10
N GLN A 737 -15.96 11.68 -33.02
CA GLN A 737 -14.95 11.80 -31.98
C GLN A 737 -15.31 10.88 -30.80
N GLY A 738 -14.33 10.12 -30.31
CA GLY A 738 -14.51 9.28 -29.15
C GLY A 738 -13.36 8.31 -28.91
N SER A 739 -13.44 7.58 -27.82
CA SER A 739 -12.47 6.53 -27.50
C SER A 739 -13.17 5.29 -26.95
N GLN A 740 -12.62 4.12 -27.23
CA GLN A 740 -13.15 2.84 -26.80
C GLN A 740 -12.02 1.93 -26.36
N LEU A 741 -12.22 1.22 -25.23
CA LEU A 741 -11.36 0.12 -24.78
C LEU A 741 -11.66 -1.14 -25.60
N ILE A 742 -10.63 -1.73 -26.20
CA ILE A 742 -10.77 -2.90 -27.07
C ILE A 742 -9.71 -3.94 -26.71
N ARG A 743 -10.12 -5.18 -26.57
CA ARG A 743 -9.19 -6.30 -26.36
C ARG A 743 -8.78 -6.87 -27.72
N ILE A 744 -7.50 -6.75 -28.06
CA ILE A 744 -6.92 -7.32 -29.27
C ILE A 744 -6.44 -8.74 -28.96
N SER A 745 -7.07 -9.73 -29.56
CA SER A 745 -6.59 -11.10 -29.56
C SER A 745 -5.71 -11.35 -30.80
N LYS A 746 -4.58 -11.97 -30.61
CA LYS A 746 -3.72 -12.45 -31.71
C LYS A 746 -4.33 -13.61 -32.47
#